data_83b64913794db619523cca20f47e9e09
#
_entry.id   83b64913794db619523cca20f47e9e09
#
_cell.length_a   1.000
_cell.length_b   1.000
_cell.length_c   1.000
_cell.angle_alpha   90.00
_cell.angle_beta   90.00
_cell.angle_gamma   90.00
#
_symmetry.space_group_name_H-M   'P 1'
#
loop_
_entity.id
_entity.type
_entity.pdbx_description
1 polymer ?
#
loop_
_entity_poly.entity_id
_entity_poly.type
_entity_poly.pdbx_seq_one_letter_code
_entity_poly.pdbx_strand_id
1 'polypeptide(L)'
;MKRTVKKAVSAAMALVMTTGMFITGNGNVVKSYADEVAQSDINTKYVDVIGDNEYSTGVSYDEGIILLSNVTDSTYTNKGIIKDKVSLSSDSTLAFVDKDGVDHVLENQDENGNQIYDAIYGSVSQTYYDYSIVEKDSKIGAIDDRGVLVTFNGQEWFDDVNVYNADKIGYTYGLKQYTSENVFDFTLVNANGNTLFSVDNCTNVKDFTTNKNYVYTSYFLLFEMEDGTSALMDFSGKKWYEGEKCRTSGFADTEDNIAVLLYHENSYGYYNYTTNQVIEREGYLKSFPVAGKYKYLCVNDGKTTIYNNKMEEEMVIDGEYQYITYIVSNTGKGKGLYTLKDSNGSVLNICNKDGSKWFDSDSQIKKASGFSSEEGGIFTLSDGADYFVSDGGDIKVKLAQLQAGAVAKLKEMTGKASYSKVSYYAEDFGLVFSFTMDDDSSVHSVVVTKSSDYKEYEYLEYGIIRRIIWHSGQVSNSYGILYAGENIDKTITLKNGSTVTCDTRITKMYKRFENNIKEVDSTQVLYASTKDIYLYSESGQRYKMTSEGLTEYESTSFTSPYLKKIGDTGSYIYAPYEDGIRRYRLYDANDKEINIGLDDLYNNDNYNSIRVSPDDNGYVTVRYYDTNKGAYLNKMYTYFGEHVMNYTGIISYYSGLAGDIYFVNNRAVRFKYILSNGQLNDSALREDSTIKIETIEGTEEKTFSGLKENSSVEDIKNELPGLEIAVIDSEGNTLKVYDKVGTGCTIQSIQNGKVVDTAKIVVKGDIDGTGTIDVLDMEAIQKSILGIGDKLSGAYKEAASLSGGEDITVLDMEVIQKDILGIEKIN
;
A
#
# COMPACT_ATOMS: atom_id res chain seq x y z
N MET A 1 11.01 -3.06 0.71
CA MET A 1 10.43 -2.61 1.98
C MET A 1 10.38 -1.08 2.13
N LYS A 2 11.44 -0.30 1.82
CA LYS A 2 11.41 1.19 1.84
C LYS A 2 10.47 1.80 0.79
N ARG A 3 10.32 1.19 -0.37
CA ARG A 3 9.42 1.65 -1.46
C ARG A 3 7.94 1.54 -1.09
N THR A 4 7.56 0.50 -0.36
CA THR A 4 6.19 0.30 0.16
C THR A 4 5.84 1.32 1.25
N VAL A 5 6.84 1.78 2.01
CA VAL A 5 6.63 2.80 3.07
C VAL A 5 6.46 4.19 2.46
N LYS A 6 7.24 4.56 1.41
CA LYS A 6 7.05 5.85 0.72
C LYS A 6 5.69 5.95 0.03
N LYS A 7 5.25 4.89 -0.68
CA LYS A 7 3.91 4.83 -1.28
C LYS A 7 2.80 4.76 -0.23
N ALA A 8 3.02 4.10 0.90
CA ALA A 8 2.06 4.08 2.01
C ALA A 8 1.96 5.43 2.73
N VAL A 9 3.02 6.23 2.78
CA VAL A 9 2.97 7.58 3.36
C VAL A 9 2.25 8.54 2.41
N SER A 10 2.49 8.47 1.10
CA SER A 10 1.72 9.24 0.11
C SER A 10 0.25 8.81 0.07
N ALA A 11 -0.04 7.51 0.14
CA ALA A 11 -1.40 6.99 0.22
C ALA A 11 -2.07 7.27 1.59
N ALA A 12 -1.33 7.28 2.69
CA ALA A 12 -1.86 7.70 3.98
C ALA A 12 -2.15 9.20 4.03
N MET A 13 -1.36 10.03 3.34
CA MET A 13 -1.69 11.44 3.13
C MET A 13 -2.92 11.61 2.24
N ALA A 14 -3.03 10.88 1.14
CA ALA A 14 -4.23 10.89 0.29
C ALA A 14 -5.47 10.37 1.05
N LEU A 15 -5.36 9.30 1.84
CA LEU A 15 -6.46 8.75 2.63
C LEU A 15 -6.90 9.68 3.77
N VAL A 16 -5.97 10.41 4.38
CA VAL A 16 -6.30 11.46 5.36
C VAL A 16 -6.93 12.68 4.68
N MET A 17 -6.64 12.89 3.38
CA MET A 17 -7.22 13.97 2.59
C MET A 17 -8.65 13.66 2.12
N THR A 18 -8.99 12.40 1.82
CA THR A 18 -10.33 12.01 1.32
C THR A 18 -11.38 11.79 2.43
N THR A 19 -10.99 11.62 3.69
CA THR A 19 -11.94 11.45 4.81
C THR A 19 -12.48 12.77 5.41
N GLY A 20 -12.11 13.92 4.86
CA GLY A 20 -12.54 15.25 5.33
C GLY A 20 -13.89 15.75 4.80
N MET A 21 -14.52 15.09 3.82
CA MET A 21 -15.87 15.43 3.37
C MET A 21 -16.92 14.57 4.09
N PHE A 22 -17.27 14.92 5.32
CA PHE A 22 -18.54 14.53 5.89
C PHE A 22 -19.63 15.46 5.35
N ILE A 23 -20.38 15.00 4.37
CA ILE A 23 -21.69 15.59 4.06
C ILE A 23 -22.64 15.08 5.14
N THR A 24 -22.84 15.88 6.19
CA THR A 24 -24.02 15.72 7.04
C THR A 24 -25.21 16.19 6.22
N GLY A 25 -26.14 15.24 5.94
CA GLY A 25 -27.38 15.53 5.25
C GLY A 25 -28.22 16.59 5.97
N ASN A 26 -28.08 17.79 5.54
CA ASN A 26 -29.04 18.89 5.56
C ASN A 26 -28.42 20.02 4.72
N GLY A 27 -29.03 20.31 3.59
CA GLY A 27 -28.59 21.16 2.51
C GLY A 27 -28.25 22.63 2.86
N ASN A 28 -27.24 22.80 3.68
CA ASN A 28 -26.50 24.05 3.79
C ASN A 28 -25.09 23.76 3.26
N VAL A 29 -24.83 24.17 2.04
CA VAL A 29 -23.49 24.41 1.54
C VAL A 29 -22.81 25.26 2.61
N VAL A 30 -21.86 24.68 3.34
CA VAL A 30 -20.95 25.46 4.18
C VAL A 30 -20.20 26.32 3.16
N LYS A 31 -20.57 27.61 3.06
CA LYS A 31 -19.73 28.59 2.39
C LYS A 31 -18.34 28.43 2.99
N SER A 32 -17.43 27.90 2.21
CA SER A 32 -16.05 27.75 2.66
C SER A 32 -15.54 29.16 2.97
N TYR A 33 -14.80 29.31 4.06
CA TYR A 33 -14.07 30.54 4.37
C TYR A 33 -12.99 30.87 3.34
N ALA A 34 -13.04 30.28 2.14
CA ALA A 34 -12.17 30.52 1.02
C ALA A 34 -12.32 31.94 0.42
N ASP A 35 -13.41 32.65 0.73
CA ASP A 35 -13.71 33.94 0.10
C ASP A 35 -12.83 35.11 0.57
N GLU A 36 -11.91 34.93 1.56
CA GLU A 36 -11.05 36.00 2.06
C GLU A 36 -9.55 35.87 1.76
N VAL A 37 -9.10 34.80 1.15
CA VAL A 37 -7.71 34.71 0.70
C VAL A 37 -7.64 35.27 -0.71
N ALA A 38 -7.20 36.51 -0.82
CA ALA A 38 -7.18 37.24 -2.07
C ALA A 38 -6.40 36.46 -3.17
N GLN A 39 -6.92 36.52 -4.37
CA GLN A 39 -6.37 36.01 -5.65
C GLN A 39 -4.90 36.41 -5.90
N SER A 40 -4.37 37.36 -5.12
CA SER A 40 -3.04 37.96 -5.20
C SER A 40 -1.90 37.17 -4.55
N ASP A 41 -2.19 36.04 -3.86
CA ASP A 41 -1.19 35.37 -3.01
C ASP A 41 -0.47 34.19 -3.68
N ILE A 42 -0.74 33.88 -4.95
CA ILE A 42 -0.06 32.80 -5.68
C ILE A 42 1.15 33.38 -6.43
N ASN A 43 2.34 32.87 -6.11
CA ASN A 43 3.56 33.27 -6.81
C ASN A 43 3.74 32.43 -8.09
N THR A 44 3.33 32.98 -9.24
CA THR A 44 3.39 32.30 -10.54
C THR A 44 4.80 31.96 -11.03
N LYS A 45 5.83 32.43 -10.35
CA LYS A 45 7.23 31.99 -10.58
C LYS A 45 7.40 30.50 -10.26
N TYR A 46 6.67 29.98 -9.25
CA TYR A 46 6.80 28.63 -8.74
C TYR A 46 5.59 27.74 -8.98
N VAL A 47 4.48 28.33 -9.40
CA VAL A 47 3.20 27.64 -9.57
C VAL A 47 2.56 28.08 -10.87
N ASP A 48 2.21 27.12 -11.73
CA ASP A 48 1.37 27.38 -12.90
C ASP A 48 -0.09 27.32 -12.49
N VAL A 49 -0.86 28.35 -12.80
CA VAL A 49 -2.32 28.36 -12.64
C VAL A 49 -2.91 27.80 -13.94
N ILE A 50 -3.71 26.75 -13.80
CA ILE A 50 -4.29 26.03 -14.92
C ILE A 50 -5.65 26.63 -15.24
N GLY A 51 -5.75 27.23 -16.42
CA GLY A 51 -6.98 27.89 -16.89
C GLY A 51 -7.37 29.14 -16.11
N ASP A 52 -8.37 29.85 -16.62
CA ASP A 52 -8.83 31.13 -16.06
C ASP A 52 -10.02 30.99 -15.11
N ASN A 53 -10.68 29.85 -15.10
CA ASN A 53 -11.91 29.60 -14.35
C ASN A 53 -11.66 29.03 -12.94
N GLU A 54 -12.66 29.19 -12.08
CA GLU A 54 -12.75 28.48 -10.83
C GLU A 54 -13.32 27.08 -11.08
N TYR A 55 -12.59 26.05 -10.65
CA TYR A 55 -13.00 24.66 -10.80
C TYR A 55 -13.37 24.05 -9.45
N SER A 56 -14.41 23.23 -9.43
CA SER A 56 -14.91 22.59 -8.21
C SER A 56 -14.29 21.20 -7.98
N THR A 57 -13.97 20.49 -9.07
CA THR A 57 -13.43 19.13 -9.05
C THR A 57 -12.81 18.78 -10.40
N GLY A 58 -12.34 17.53 -10.55
CA GLY A 58 -11.84 17.02 -11.81
C GLY A 58 -12.05 15.52 -11.96
N VAL A 59 -11.97 15.03 -13.18
CA VAL A 59 -11.97 13.61 -13.54
C VAL A 59 -10.83 13.33 -14.49
N SER A 60 -10.16 12.17 -14.35
CA SER A 60 -9.06 11.77 -15.21
C SER A 60 -9.57 11.27 -16.58
N TYR A 61 -8.83 11.57 -17.64
CA TYR A 61 -8.98 10.99 -18.97
C TYR A 61 -7.62 10.52 -19.50
N ASP A 62 -7.54 9.99 -20.73
CA ASP A 62 -6.36 9.30 -21.27
C ASP A 62 -5.05 10.07 -21.05
N GLU A 63 -4.96 11.31 -21.51
CA GLU A 63 -3.72 12.09 -21.48
C GLU A 63 -3.68 13.15 -20.37
N GLY A 64 -4.74 13.27 -19.54
CA GLY A 64 -4.78 14.36 -18.58
C GLY A 64 -5.94 14.31 -17.59
N ILE A 65 -6.54 15.46 -17.35
CA ILE A 65 -7.66 15.65 -16.44
C ILE A 65 -8.70 16.59 -17.06
N ILE A 66 -9.97 16.30 -16.84
CA ILE A 66 -11.07 17.22 -17.12
C ILE A 66 -11.38 17.97 -15.84
N LEU A 67 -11.12 19.25 -15.81
CA LEU A 67 -11.51 20.15 -14.72
C LEU A 67 -12.96 20.57 -14.91
N LEU A 68 -13.73 20.56 -13.83
CA LEU A 68 -15.16 20.84 -13.86
C LEU A 68 -15.50 22.06 -13.01
N SER A 69 -16.22 23.00 -13.61
CA SER A 69 -16.81 24.15 -12.89
C SER A 69 -18.31 23.94 -12.68
N ASN A 70 -18.91 24.66 -11.73
CA ASN A 70 -20.36 24.72 -11.50
C ASN A 70 -21.04 23.35 -11.44
N VAL A 71 -20.41 22.38 -10.77
CA VAL A 71 -20.99 21.05 -10.55
C VAL A 71 -22.10 21.11 -9.51
N THR A 72 -23.15 20.31 -9.68
CA THR A 72 -24.32 20.32 -8.80
C THR A 72 -24.24 19.29 -7.67
N ASP A 73 -23.61 18.14 -7.90
CA ASP A 73 -23.48 17.06 -6.92
C ASP A 73 -22.35 16.10 -7.34
N SER A 74 -21.86 15.33 -6.36
CA SER A 74 -20.90 14.26 -6.58
C SER A 74 -21.29 13.05 -5.74
N THR A 75 -21.51 11.90 -6.38
CA THR A 75 -21.95 10.67 -5.72
C THR A 75 -21.08 9.49 -6.11
N TYR A 76 -20.90 8.56 -5.14
CA TYR A 76 -20.24 7.30 -5.42
C TYR A 76 -21.09 6.42 -6.33
N THR A 77 -20.47 5.83 -7.34
CA THR A 77 -21.08 4.87 -8.27
C THR A 77 -20.21 3.62 -8.42
N ASN A 78 -20.70 2.64 -9.16
CA ASN A 78 -19.93 1.44 -9.49
C ASN A 78 -20.11 1.11 -10.98
N LYS A 79 -19.27 1.67 -11.80
CA LYS A 79 -19.16 1.43 -13.25
C LYS A 79 -17.85 0.68 -13.57
N GLY A 80 -17.69 -0.51 -12.99
CA GLY A 80 -16.42 -1.24 -13.04
C GLY A 80 -15.35 -0.55 -12.19
N ILE A 81 -14.29 -0.06 -12.80
CA ILE A 81 -13.22 0.68 -12.12
C ILE A 81 -13.56 2.15 -11.83
N ILE A 82 -14.59 2.71 -12.48
CA ILE A 82 -15.05 4.08 -12.26
C ILE A 82 -15.93 4.14 -11.01
N LYS A 83 -15.64 5.07 -10.10
CA LYS A 83 -16.29 5.14 -8.78
C LYS A 83 -17.11 6.40 -8.52
N ASP A 84 -16.84 7.48 -9.21
CA ASP A 84 -17.47 8.77 -8.93
C ASP A 84 -18.36 9.21 -10.09
N LYS A 85 -19.55 9.75 -9.77
CA LYS A 85 -20.45 10.43 -10.68
C LYS A 85 -20.50 11.88 -10.28
N VAL A 86 -20.16 12.79 -11.19
CA VAL A 86 -20.25 14.23 -11.01
C VAL A 86 -21.40 14.75 -11.84
N SER A 87 -22.44 15.26 -11.18
CA SER A 87 -23.61 15.82 -11.83
C SER A 87 -23.33 17.23 -12.34
N LEU A 88 -23.71 17.49 -13.56
CA LEU A 88 -23.49 18.73 -14.28
C LEU A 88 -24.79 19.55 -14.40
N SER A 89 -24.64 20.82 -14.61
CA SER A 89 -25.72 21.75 -15.00
C SER A 89 -25.40 22.38 -16.35
N SER A 90 -26.38 23.10 -16.92
CA SER A 90 -26.18 23.76 -18.23
C SER A 90 -25.07 24.82 -18.21
N ASP A 91 -24.76 25.40 -17.04
CA ASP A 91 -23.66 26.36 -16.85
C ASP A 91 -22.33 25.72 -16.39
N SER A 92 -22.27 24.40 -16.37
CA SER A 92 -21.02 23.69 -16.12
C SER A 92 -20.07 23.80 -17.29
N THR A 93 -18.76 23.89 -17.00
CA THR A 93 -17.69 23.90 -18.01
C THR A 93 -16.79 22.70 -17.80
N LEU A 94 -16.40 22.04 -18.89
CA LEU A 94 -15.43 20.96 -18.92
C LEU A 94 -14.16 21.49 -19.58
N ALA A 95 -13.06 21.60 -18.82
CA ALA A 95 -11.77 22.00 -19.35
C ALA A 95 -10.83 20.81 -19.41
N PHE A 96 -10.44 20.43 -20.62
CA PHE A 96 -9.53 19.30 -20.88
C PHE A 96 -8.10 19.79 -20.72
N VAL A 97 -7.37 19.19 -19.81
CA VAL A 97 -6.01 19.59 -19.44
C VAL A 97 -5.06 18.43 -19.69
N ASP A 98 -4.13 18.63 -20.59
CA ASP A 98 -3.00 17.73 -20.82
C ASP A 98 -1.72 18.22 -20.11
N LYS A 99 -0.58 17.61 -20.43
CA LYS A 99 0.73 18.00 -19.89
C LYS A 99 1.14 19.43 -20.22
N ASP A 100 0.63 20.00 -21.32
CA ASP A 100 1.00 21.31 -21.83
C ASP A 100 0.04 22.43 -21.33
N GLY A 101 -1.08 22.06 -20.72
CA GLY A 101 -2.05 22.98 -20.13
C GLY A 101 -3.47 22.70 -20.59
N VAL A 102 -4.34 23.71 -20.57
CA VAL A 102 -5.71 23.59 -21.08
C VAL A 102 -5.68 23.63 -22.61
N ASP A 103 -6.03 22.52 -23.24
CA ASP A 103 -6.04 22.39 -24.69
C ASP A 103 -7.44 22.60 -25.30
N HIS A 104 -8.49 22.27 -24.51
CA HIS A 104 -9.88 22.44 -24.97
C HIS A 104 -10.83 22.76 -23.81
N VAL A 105 -11.84 23.59 -24.09
CA VAL A 105 -12.93 23.94 -23.17
C VAL A 105 -14.27 23.66 -23.85
N LEU A 106 -15.12 22.88 -23.17
CA LEU A 106 -16.47 22.59 -23.57
C LEU A 106 -17.46 23.21 -22.58
N GLU A 107 -18.27 24.14 -23.04
CA GLU A 107 -19.46 24.62 -22.32
C GLU A 107 -20.55 23.54 -22.40
N ASN A 108 -21.18 23.21 -21.26
CA ASN A 108 -22.20 22.15 -21.21
C ASN A 108 -23.55 22.59 -21.76
N GLN A 109 -23.53 23.39 -22.84
CA GLN A 109 -24.72 23.89 -23.56
C GLN A 109 -24.55 23.75 -25.06
N ASP A 110 -25.63 23.37 -25.73
CA ASP A 110 -25.72 23.41 -27.20
C ASP A 110 -26.02 24.84 -27.72
N GLU A 111 -26.07 25.01 -29.03
CA GLU A 111 -26.37 26.29 -29.70
C GLU A 111 -27.75 26.88 -29.27
N ASN A 112 -28.66 26.08 -28.73
CA ASN A 112 -29.98 26.48 -28.29
C ASN A 112 -30.05 26.71 -26.77
N GLY A 113 -28.92 26.52 -26.03
CA GLY A 113 -28.87 26.65 -24.59
C GLY A 113 -29.35 25.39 -23.82
N ASN A 114 -29.52 24.26 -24.51
CA ASN A 114 -29.86 23.01 -23.84
C ASN A 114 -28.61 22.35 -23.29
N GLN A 115 -28.73 21.77 -22.13
CA GLN A 115 -27.66 21.00 -21.47
C GLN A 115 -27.20 19.82 -22.34
N ILE A 116 -25.90 19.67 -22.56
CA ILE A 116 -25.32 18.59 -23.38
C ILE A 116 -25.23 17.29 -22.57
N TYR A 117 -24.62 17.32 -21.40
CA TYR A 117 -24.43 16.17 -20.52
C TYR A 117 -25.05 16.41 -19.15
N ASP A 118 -25.69 15.39 -18.58
CA ASP A 118 -26.29 15.43 -17.24
C ASP A 118 -25.28 15.11 -16.15
N ALA A 119 -24.29 14.26 -16.46
CA ALA A 119 -23.18 13.93 -15.56
C ALA A 119 -21.95 13.44 -16.34
N ILE A 120 -20.80 13.49 -15.68
CA ILE A 120 -19.56 12.84 -16.08
C ILE A 120 -19.12 11.87 -14.98
N TYR A 121 -18.55 10.75 -15.39
CA TYR A 121 -18.07 9.72 -14.49
C TYR A 121 -16.55 9.70 -14.51
N GLY A 122 -15.94 9.60 -13.33
CA GLY A 122 -14.50 9.57 -13.18
C GLY A 122 -14.01 8.83 -11.97
N SER A 123 -12.72 8.86 -11.76
CA SER A 123 -12.09 8.39 -10.54
C SER A 123 -11.00 9.36 -10.12
N VAL A 124 -10.93 9.60 -8.81
CA VAL A 124 -9.85 10.37 -8.17
C VAL A 124 -8.55 9.54 -8.11
N SER A 125 -8.61 8.24 -8.39
CA SER A 125 -7.47 7.33 -8.38
C SER A 125 -6.86 7.21 -9.78
N GLN A 126 -5.58 7.39 -9.88
CA GLN A 126 -4.56 7.18 -10.93
C GLN A 126 -4.87 6.17 -12.07
N THR A 127 -6.07 6.14 -12.60
CA THR A 127 -6.46 5.26 -13.69
C THR A 127 -6.76 6.11 -14.90
N TYR A 128 -5.97 5.94 -15.92
CA TYR A 128 -6.13 6.63 -17.20
C TYR A 128 -7.10 5.81 -18.04
N TYR A 129 -8.15 6.45 -18.53
CA TYR A 129 -9.11 5.83 -19.45
C TYR A 129 -8.91 6.48 -20.82
N ASP A 130 -9.05 5.69 -21.88
CA ASP A 130 -8.99 6.22 -23.24
C ASP A 130 -10.15 7.20 -23.49
N TYR A 131 -11.26 7.04 -22.74
CA TYR A 131 -12.46 7.90 -22.88
C TYR A 131 -13.05 8.20 -21.52
N SER A 132 -13.62 9.39 -21.37
CA SER A 132 -14.45 9.73 -20.22
C SER A 132 -15.89 9.31 -20.45
N ILE A 133 -16.54 8.80 -19.42
CA ILE A 133 -17.93 8.33 -19.48
C ILE A 133 -18.85 9.50 -19.12
N VAL A 134 -19.87 9.73 -19.94
CA VAL A 134 -20.88 10.77 -19.75
C VAL A 134 -22.28 10.19 -19.71
N GLU A 135 -23.23 10.94 -19.12
CA GLU A 135 -24.64 10.57 -19.07
C GLU A 135 -25.48 11.69 -19.70
N LYS A 136 -26.49 11.28 -20.44
CA LYS A 136 -27.55 12.16 -20.98
C LYS A 136 -28.87 11.40 -21.04
N ASP A 137 -29.93 11.98 -20.47
CA ASP A 137 -31.28 11.41 -20.46
C ASP A 137 -31.30 9.95 -19.98
N SER A 138 -30.52 9.67 -18.91
CA SER A 138 -30.34 8.32 -18.37
C SER A 138 -29.66 7.31 -19.31
N LYS A 139 -29.08 7.75 -20.41
CA LYS A 139 -28.22 6.96 -21.28
C LYS A 139 -26.76 7.31 -21.04
N ILE A 140 -25.88 6.33 -21.23
CA ILE A 140 -24.45 6.43 -20.99
C ILE A 140 -23.72 6.44 -22.34
N GLY A 141 -22.81 7.39 -22.51
CA GLY A 141 -21.90 7.48 -23.65
C GLY A 141 -20.47 7.64 -23.21
N ALA A 142 -19.56 7.74 -24.18
CA ALA A 142 -18.16 8.04 -23.93
C ALA A 142 -17.74 9.24 -24.76
N ILE A 143 -16.83 10.08 -24.23
CA ILE A 143 -16.26 11.23 -24.94
C ILE A 143 -14.75 11.11 -25.02
N ASP A 144 -14.18 11.60 -26.12
CA ASP A 144 -12.73 11.70 -26.31
C ASP A 144 -12.16 12.94 -25.56
N ASP A 145 -10.86 13.17 -25.73
CA ASP A 145 -10.09 14.28 -25.13
C ASP A 145 -10.54 15.68 -25.60
N ARG A 146 -11.45 15.76 -26.58
CA ARG A 146 -12.06 17.01 -27.07
C ARG A 146 -13.52 17.14 -26.66
N GLY A 147 -14.04 16.22 -25.85
CA GLY A 147 -15.44 16.18 -25.45
C GLY A 147 -16.41 15.72 -26.56
N VAL A 148 -15.88 15.07 -27.62
CA VAL A 148 -16.70 14.54 -28.71
C VAL A 148 -17.15 13.11 -28.39
N LEU A 149 -18.46 12.83 -28.61
CA LEU A 149 -19.02 11.50 -28.43
C LEU A 149 -18.33 10.45 -29.31
N VAL A 150 -17.95 9.37 -28.72
CA VAL A 150 -17.31 8.23 -29.37
C VAL A 150 -18.39 7.21 -29.80
N THR A 151 -18.26 6.70 -31.01
CA THR A 151 -19.15 5.69 -31.55
C THR A 151 -18.58 4.31 -31.36
N PHE A 152 -19.23 3.48 -30.55
CA PHE A 152 -18.90 2.05 -30.41
C PHE A 152 -19.89 1.21 -31.22
N ASN A 153 -19.39 0.41 -32.13
CA ASN A 153 -20.20 -0.46 -32.98
C ASN A 153 -21.40 0.25 -33.66
N GLY A 154 -21.21 1.52 -34.06
CA GLY A 154 -22.22 2.34 -34.73
C GLY A 154 -23.25 2.99 -33.78
N GLN A 155 -23.05 2.93 -32.48
CA GLN A 155 -23.89 3.56 -31.46
C GLN A 155 -23.07 4.49 -30.57
N GLU A 156 -23.70 5.57 -30.09
CA GLU A 156 -23.09 6.56 -29.20
C GLU A 156 -23.63 6.42 -27.77
N TRP A 157 -24.85 5.91 -27.60
CA TRP A 157 -25.55 5.88 -26.32
C TRP A 157 -26.04 4.47 -25.98
N PHE A 158 -25.79 4.06 -24.75
CA PHE A 158 -26.09 2.75 -24.17
C PHE A 158 -26.91 2.88 -22.90
N ASP A 159 -27.57 1.81 -22.47
CA ASP A 159 -28.30 1.81 -21.20
C ASP A 159 -27.36 1.79 -20.00
N ASP A 160 -26.21 1.12 -20.12
CA ASP A 160 -25.17 1.12 -19.10
C ASP A 160 -23.80 0.81 -19.73
N VAL A 161 -22.74 1.34 -19.14
CA VAL A 161 -21.35 1.11 -19.54
C VAL A 161 -20.50 0.84 -18.30
N ASN A 162 -19.71 -0.22 -18.35
CA ASN A 162 -18.67 -0.50 -17.37
C ASN A 162 -17.30 -0.44 -18.01
N VAL A 163 -16.33 0.17 -17.32
CA VAL A 163 -14.94 0.25 -17.79
C VAL A 163 -14.09 -0.75 -17.01
N TYR A 164 -13.26 -1.50 -17.72
CA TYR A 164 -12.34 -2.50 -17.17
C TYR A 164 -10.92 -2.23 -17.68
N ASN A 165 -9.92 -2.50 -16.86
CA ASN A 165 -8.53 -2.58 -17.28
C ASN A 165 -8.17 -4.06 -17.42
N ALA A 166 -8.31 -4.59 -18.62
CA ALA A 166 -8.14 -6.01 -18.91
C ALA A 166 -6.67 -6.37 -19.06
N ASP A 167 -6.23 -7.48 -18.40
CA ASP A 167 -4.86 -7.97 -18.52
C ASP A 167 -4.48 -8.20 -19.99
N LYS A 168 -3.32 -7.69 -20.40
CA LYS A 168 -2.75 -7.77 -21.78
C LYS A 168 -3.54 -7.06 -22.89
N ILE A 169 -4.71 -6.48 -22.58
CA ILE A 169 -5.55 -5.81 -23.59
C ILE A 169 -5.64 -4.32 -23.30
N GLY A 170 -5.55 -3.93 -22.02
CA GLY A 170 -5.73 -2.55 -21.57
C GLY A 170 -7.21 -2.22 -21.32
N TYR A 171 -7.58 -0.95 -21.51
CA TYR A 171 -8.93 -0.51 -21.24
C TYR A 171 -9.94 -1.10 -22.21
N THR A 172 -11.04 -1.59 -21.65
CA THR A 172 -12.16 -2.18 -22.39
C THR A 172 -13.47 -1.68 -21.81
N TYR A 173 -14.47 -1.56 -22.67
CA TYR A 173 -15.78 -1.00 -22.34
C TYR A 173 -16.84 -2.07 -22.50
N GLY A 174 -17.51 -2.42 -21.41
CA GLY A 174 -18.65 -3.35 -21.40
C GLY A 174 -19.96 -2.59 -21.59
N LEU A 175 -20.49 -2.63 -22.78
CA LEU A 175 -21.69 -1.92 -23.22
C LEU A 175 -22.92 -2.79 -22.96
N LYS A 176 -23.94 -2.26 -22.29
CA LYS A 176 -25.19 -2.94 -22.01
C LYS A 176 -26.34 -2.27 -22.75
N GLN A 177 -27.16 -3.10 -23.39
CA GLN A 177 -28.40 -2.69 -24.04
C GLN A 177 -29.54 -3.54 -23.48
N TYR A 178 -30.46 -2.94 -22.71
CA TYR A 178 -31.57 -3.66 -22.12
C TYR A 178 -32.61 -4.06 -23.16
N THR A 179 -32.94 -5.33 -23.21
CA THR A 179 -33.99 -5.93 -24.05
C THR A 179 -35.31 -6.05 -23.29
N SER A 180 -35.25 -6.12 -21.94
CA SER A 180 -36.38 -6.11 -21.03
C SER A 180 -35.95 -5.59 -19.65
N GLU A 181 -36.86 -5.50 -18.65
CA GLU A 181 -36.61 -4.86 -17.34
C GLU A 181 -35.35 -5.32 -16.62
N ASN A 182 -34.89 -6.55 -16.78
CA ASN A 182 -33.70 -7.07 -16.10
C ASN A 182 -32.82 -7.91 -17.02
N VAL A 183 -33.05 -7.84 -18.32
CA VAL A 183 -32.30 -8.61 -19.32
C VAL A 183 -31.64 -7.66 -20.30
N PHE A 184 -30.36 -7.87 -20.55
CA PHE A 184 -29.54 -7.03 -21.43
C PHE A 184 -28.63 -7.85 -22.31
N ASP A 185 -28.36 -7.33 -23.49
CA ASP A 185 -27.25 -7.79 -24.32
C ASP A 185 -25.99 -7.04 -23.91
N PHE A 186 -24.89 -7.78 -23.78
CA PHE A 186 -23.60 -7.26 -23.37
C PHE A 186 -22.60 -7.35 -24.52
N THR A 187 -21.95 -6.24 -24.84
CA THR A 187 -20.87 -6.21 -25.84
C THR A 187 -19.62 -5.64 -25.21
N LEU A 188 -18.50 -6.37 -25.27
CA LEU A 188 -17.20 -5.90 -24.84
C LEU A 188 -16.44 -5.34 -26.04
N VAL A 189 -15.97 -4.09 -25.94
CA VAL A 189 -15.16 -3.42 -26.95
C VAL A 189 -13.82 -3.01 -26.35
N ASN A 190 -12.76 -2.95 -27.18
CA ASN A 190 -11.48 -2.38 -26.79
C ASN A 190 -11.46 -0.85 -26.93
N ALA A 191 -10.35 -0.21 -26.57
CA ALA A 191 -10.14 1.22 -26.68
C ALA A 191 -10.32 1.79 -28.12
N ASN A 192 -10.10 0.98 -29.14
CA ASN A 192 -10.32 1.38 -30.53
C ASN A 192 -11.77 1.18 -31.01
N GLY A 193 -12.70 0.84 -30.11
CA GLY A 193 -14.10 0.58 -30.43
C GLY A 193 -14.36 -0.77 -31.13
N ASN A 194 -13.34 -1.64 -31.27
CA ASN A 194 -13.51 -2.96 -31.87
C ASN A 194 -14.14 -3.93 -30.89
N THR A 195 -15.19 -4.62 -31.34
CA THR A 195 -15.85 -5.67 -30.56
C THR A 195 -14.88 -6.83 -30.30
N LEU A 196 -14.69 -7.17 -29.04
CA LEU A 196 -13.96 -8.37 -28.61
C LEU A 196 -14.87 -9.59 -28.57
N PHE A 197 -16.03 -9.45 -27.94
CA PHE A 197 -17.11 -10.45 -27.96
C PHE A 197 -18.45 -9.85 -27.52
N SER A 198 -19.55 -10.61 -27.75
CA SER A 198 -20.88 -10.27 -27.25
C SER A 198 -21.52 -11.48 -26.56
N VAL A 199 -22.38 -11.20 -25.58
CA VAL A 199 -23.18 -12.20 -24.87
C VAL A 199 -24.61 -11.66 -24.77
N ASP A 200 -25.58 -12.41 -25.31
CA ASP A 200 -26.97 -11.99 -25.36
C ASP A 200 -27.76 -12.52 -24.15
N ASN A 201 -28.87 -11.89 -23.82
CA ASN A 201 -29.80 -12.30 -22.77
C ASN A 201 -29.18 -12.47 -21.39
N CYS A 202 -28.27 -11.57 -21.00
CA CYS A 202 -27.69 -11.54 -19.68
C CYS A 202 -28.65 -10.93 -18.65
N THR A 203 -28.68 -11.48 -17.45
CA THR A 203 -29.37 -10.88 -16.29
C THR A 203 -28.36 -10.23 -15.32
N ASN A 204 -27.08 -10.67 -15.34
CA ASN A 204 -26.03 -10.10 -14.50
C ASN A 204 -24.67 -10.34 -15.14
N VAL A 205 -23.73 -9.45 -14.85
CA VAL A 205 -22.29 -9.61 -15.16
C VAL A 205 -21.48 -9.24 -13.94
N LYS A 206 -20.53 -10.09 -13.56
CA LYS A 206 -19.61 -9.88 -12.44
C LYS A 206 -18.19 -9.96 -12.93
N ASP A 207 -17.38 -8.95 -12.62
CA ASP A 207 -15.94 -8.91 -12.90
C ASP A 207 -15.11 -9.51 -11.77
N PHE A 208 -13.95 -10.03 -12.14
CA PHE A 208 -12.91 -10.50 -11.22
C PHE A 208 -11.64 -9.69 -11.44
N THR A 209 -11.40 -8.80 -10.52
CA THR A 209 -10.39 -7.75 -10.60
C THR A 209 -9.43 -7.86 -9.45
N THR A 210 -8.13 -7.70 -9.73
CA THR A 210 -7.11 -7.49 -8.68
C THR A 210 -6.90 -6.01 -8.44
N ASN A 211 -6.43 -5.66 -7.26
CA ASN A 211 -5.98 -4.31 -6.95
C ASN A 211 -4.55 -4.38 -6.41
N LYS A 212 -3.58 -4.08 -7.25
CA LYS A 212 -2.17 -4.01 -6.86
C LYS A 212 -1.69 -2.57 -6.98
N ASN A 213 -1.26 -1.98 -5.86
CA ASN A 213 -0.73 -0.62 -5.84
C ASN A 213 -1.68 0.43 -6.47
N TYR A 214 -3.00 0.29 -6.22
CA TYR A 214 -4.07 1.11 -6.80
C TYR A 214 -4.33 0.90 -8.31
N VAL A 215 -3.65 -0.04 -8.95
CA VAL A 215 -3.97 -0.47 -10.32
C VAL A 215 -4.96 -1.63 -10.23
N TYR A 216 -6.15 -1.42 -10.80
CA TYR A 216 -7.16 -2.46 -10.95
C TYR A 216 -6.91 -3.18 -12.27
N THR A 217 -6.76 -4.51 -12.23
CA THR A 217 -6.60 -5.34 -13.41
C THR A 217 -7.68 -6.41 -13.43
N SER A 218 -8.46 -6.47 -14.50
CA SER A 218 -9.58 -7.39 -14.69
C SER A 218 -9.13 -8.61 -15.50
N TYR A 219 -9.58 -9.81 -15.09
CA TYR A 219 -9.16 -11.07 -15.69
C TYR A 219 -10.32 -11.88 -16.24
N PHE A 220 -11.47 -11.85 -15.57
CA PHE A 220 -12.65 -12.64 -15.95
C PHE A 220 -13.93 -11.85 -15.81
N LEU A 221 -14.91 -12.19 -16.63
CA LEU A 221 -16.31 -11.82 -16.50
C LEU A 221 -17.15 -13.09 -16.33
N LEU A 222 -17.99 -13.10 -15.28
CA LEU A 222 -19.00 -14.15 -15.07
C LEU A 222 -20.37 -13.58 -15.44
N PHE A 223 -21.00 -14.17 -16.41
CA PHE A 223 -22.35 -13.84 -16.88
C PHE A 223 -23.38 -14.79 -16.27
N GLU A 224 -24.51 -14.24 -15.81
CA GLU A 224 -25.71 -14.99 -15.49
C GLU A 224 -26.73 -14.74 -16.61
N MET A 225 -27.30 -15.77 -17.16
CA MET A 225 -28.19 -15.72 -18.31
C MET A 225 -29.68 -15.79 -17.90
N GLU A 226 -30.57 -15.29 -18.74
CA GLU A 226 -32.04 -15.34 -18.52
C GLU A 226 -32.57 -16.77 -18.36
N ASP A 227 -32.00 -17.74 -19.09
CA ASP A 227 -32.36 -19.15 -19.00
C ASP A 227 -31.87 -19.86 -17.73
N GLY A 228 -31.20 -19.12 -16.86
CA GLY A 228 -30.63 -19.66 -15.61
C GLY A 228 -29.25 -20.31 -15.75
N THR A 229 -28.60 -20.23 -16.91
CA THR A 229 -27.23 -20.69 -17.11
C THR A 229 -26.21 -19.62 -16.70
N SER A 230 -24.95 -20.00 -16.68
CA SER A 230 -23.82 -19.08 -16.42
C SER A 230 -22.69 -19.32 -17.42
N ALA A 231 -21.94 -18.26 -17.75
CA ALA A 231 -20.74 -18.35 -18.56
C ALA A 231 -19.60 -17.55 -17.93
N LEU A 232 -18.41 -18.17 -17.81
CA LEU A 232 -17.18 -17.49 -17.39
C LEU A 232 -16.31 -17.27 -18.64
N MET A 233 -15.97 -16.03 -18.88
CA MET A 233 -15.14 -15.61 -20.02
C MET A 233 -13.97 -14.77 -19.56
N ASP A 234 -12.84 -14.83 -20.25
CA ASP A 234 -11.80 -13.83 -20.12
C ASP A 234 -11.99 -12.69 -21.13
N PHE A 235 -11.20 -11.64 -21.00
CA PHE A 235 -11.33 -10.45 -21.84
C PHE A 235 -10.90 -10.65 -23.30
N SER A 236 -10.24 -11.79 -23.64
CA SER A 236 -9.98 -12.18 -25.04
C SER A 236 -11.20 -12.84 -25.71
N GLY A 237 -12.27 -13.09 -24.96
CA GLY A 237 -13.44 -13.82 -25.42
C GLY A 237 -13.32 -15.33 -25.27
N LYS A 238 -12.25 -15.86 -24.65
CA LYS A 238 -12.13 -17.27 -24.35
C LYS A 238 -13.17 -17.67 -23.30
N LYS A 239 -13.97 -18.65 -23.62
CA LYS A 239 -14.93 -19.26 -22.72
C LYS A 239 -14.24 -20.29 -21.82
N TRP A 240 -14.30 -20.09 -20.50
CA TRP A 240 -13.72 -20.98 -19.50
C TRP A 240 -14.75 -21.92 -18.89
N TYR A 241 -15.98 -21.44 -18.76
CA TYR A 241 -17.12 -22.21 -18.29
C TYR A 241 -18.37 -21.78 -19.03
N GLU A 242 -19.27 -22.72 -19.32
CA GLU A 242 -20.63 -22.49 -19.80
C GLU A 242 -21.50 -23.66 -19.37
N GLY A 243 -22.58 -23.41 -18.66
CA GLY A 243 -23.44 -24.44 -18.15
C GLY A 243 -24.43 -23.96 -17.10
N GLU A 244 -24.75 -24.83 -16.17
CA GLU A 244 -25.71 -24.57 -15.11
C GLU A 244 -25.33 -23.35 -14.27
N LYS A 245 -26.32 -22.75 -13.59
CA LYS A 245 -26.09 -21.59 -12.72
C LYS A 245 -25.03 -21.90 -11.67
N CYS A 246 -23.99 -21.09 -11.64
CA CYS A 246 -22.90 -21.24 -10.68
C CYS A 246 -22.86 -20.08 -9.68
N ARG A 247 -22.20 -20.33 -8.56
CA ARG A 247 -21.87 -19.32 -7.55
C ARG A 247 -20.36 -19.17 -7.42
N THR A 248 -19.90 -17.96 -7.25
CA THR A 248 -18.50 -17.73 -6.93
C THR A 248 -18.21 -18.19 -5.51
N SER A 249 -17.28 -19.11 -5.32
CA SER A 249 -16.81 -19.52 -4.00
C SER A 249 -15.49 -18.88 -3.59
N GLY A 250 -14.73 -18.32 -4.53
CA GLY A 250 -13.49 -17.60 -4.25
C GLY A 250 -12.83 -17.04 -5.50
N PHE A 251 -11.93 -16.08 -5.27
CA PHE A 251 -11.03 -15.54 -6.27
C PHE A 251 -9.63 -15.50 -5.67
N ALA A 252 -8.67 -16.14 -6.32
CA ALA A 252 -7.28 -16.14 -5.91
C ALA A 252 -6.54 -15.04 -6.66
N ASP A 253 -5.87 -14.17 -5.91
CA ASP A 253 -5.20 -12.96 -6.36
C ASP A 253 -3.77 -12.92 -5.81
N THR A 254 -2.88 -13.73 -6.36
CA THR A 254 -1.44 -13.66 -6.04
C THR A 254 -0.65 -13.47 -7.32
N GLU A 255 0.61 -12.97 -7.22
CA GLU A 255 1.47 -12.74 -8.39
C GLU A 255 1.60 -13.94 -9.32
N ASP A 256 1.62 -15.14 -8.74
CA ASP A 256 1.81 -16.39 -9.46
C ASP A 256 0.50 -17.14 -9.75
N ASN A 257 -0.66 -16.60 -9.36
CA ASN A 257 -1.91 -17.37 -9.40
C ASN A 257 -3.15 -16.49 -9.39
N ILE A 258 -3.70 -16.25 -10.56
CA ILE A 258 -5.00 -15.61 -10.76
C ILE A 258 -6.00 -16.68 -11.13
N ALA A 259 -6.94 -16.96 -10.25
CA ALA A 259 -7.90 -18.05 -10.47
C ALA A 259 -9.27 -17.77 -9.87
N VAL A 260 -10.33 -18.20 -10.56
CA VAL A 260 -11.71 -18.14 -10.09
C VAL A 260 -12.17 -19.52 -9.68
N LEU A 261 -12.88 -19.58 -8.56
CA LEU A 261 -13.55 -20.76 -8.05
C LEU A 261 -15.05 -20.60 -8.23
N LEU A 262 -15.63 -21.45 -9.04
CA LEU A 262 -17.06 -21.55 -9.23
C LEU A 262 -17.60 -22.81 -8.57
N TYR A 263 -18.78 -22.72 -7.98
CA TYR A 263 -19.51 -23.82 -7.39
C TYR A 263 -20.87 -23.98 -8.09
N HIS A 264 -21.16 -25.18 -8.58
CA HIS A 264 -22.40 -25.52 -9.22
C HIS A 264 -22.92 -26.89 -8.68
N GLU A 265 -24.15 -26.91 -8.19
CA GLU A 265 -24.76 -28.04 -7.48
C GLU A 265 -23.88 -28.73 -6.44
N ASN A 266 -23.22 -29.85 -6.77
CA ASN A 266 -22.34 -30.62 -5.89
C ASN A 266 -20.91 -30.72 -6.42
N SER A 267 -20.52 -29.84 -7.35
CA SER A 267 -19.21 -29.82 -7.96
C SER A 267 -18.62 -28.42 -7.95
N TYR A 268 -17.32 -28.32 -8.10
CA TYR A 268 -16.61 -27.06 -8.22
C TYR A 268 -15.71 -27.06 -9.44
N GLY A 269 -15.55 -25.86 -10.04
CA GLY A 269 -14.57 -25.57 -11.06
C GLY A 269 -13.51 -24.60 -10.55
N TYR A 270 -12.26 -24.91 -10.78
CA TYR A 270 -11.11 -24.02 -10.57
C TYR A 270 -10.55 -23.63 -11.93
N TYR A 271 -10.63 -22.34 -12.23
CA TYR A 271 -10.28 -21.76 -13.52
C TYR A 271 -9.11 -20.82 -13.32
N ASN A 272 -7.93 -21.26 -13.71
CA ASN A 272 -6.67 -20.53 -13.47
C ASN A 272 -6.21 -19.81 -14.74
N TYR A 273 -6.30 -18.48 -14.70
CA TYR A 273 -5.89 -17.60 -15.80
C TYR A 273 -4.38 -17.67 -16.06
N THR A 274 -3.56 -17.64 -14.97
CA THR A 274 -2.10 -17.59 -15.05
C THR A 274 -1.51 -18.86 -15.68
N THR A 275 -2.00 -20.03 -15.26
CA THR A 275 -1.49 -21.33 -15.74
C THR A 275 -2.31 -21.91 -16.89
N ASN A 276 -3.41 -21.26 -17.27
CA ASN A 276 -4.38 -21.75 -18.24
C ASN A 276 -4.98 -23.13 -17.90
N GLN A 277 -5.13 -23.42 -16.60
CA GLN A 277 -5.59 -24.72 -16.10
C GLN A 277 -7.06 -24.67 -15.72
N VAL A 278 -7.79 -25.74 -16.06
CA VAL A 278 -9.16 -25.99 -15.61
C VAL A 278 -9.18 -27.29 -14.82
N ILE A 279 -9.73 -27.24 -13.62
CA ILE A 279 -9.95 -28.42 -12.76
C ILE A 279 -11.40 -28.41 -12.33
N GLU A 280 -12.14 -29.46 -12.68
CA GLU A 280 -13.53 -29.68 -12.25
C GLU A 280 -13.59 -30.95 -11.41
N ARG A 281 -14.28 -30.91 -10.27
CA ARG A 281 -14.38 -32.02 -9.34
C ARG A 281 -15.70 -31.99 -8.57
N GLU A 282 -16.13 -33.15 -8.12
CA GLU A 282 -17.25 -33.26 -7.16
C GLU A 282 -16.84 -32.84 -5.76
N GLY A 283 -17.76 -32.35 -4.96
CA GLY A 283 -17.56 -31.89 -3.61
C GLY A 283 -17.66 -30.38 -3.42
N TYR A 284 -17.38 -29.92 -2.20
CA TYR A 284 -17.38 -28.50 -1.82
C TYR A 284 -15.96 -27.98 -1.72
N LEU A 285 -15.66 -26.90 -2.42
CA LEU A 285 -14.36 -26.23 -2.36
C LEU A 285 -14.50 -24.82 -1.76
N LYS A 286 -13.63 -24.48 -0.84
CA LYS A 286 -13.56 -23.16 -0.23
C LYS A 286 -12.13 -22.68 -0.12
N SER A 287 -11.89 -21.42 -0.45
CA SER A 287 -10.60 -20.78 -0.24
C SER A 287 -10.45 -20.27 1.19
N PHE A 288 -9.24 -20.31 1.72
CA PHE A 288 -8.87 -19.70 3.00
C PHE A 288 -7.45 -19.16 2.97
N PRO A 289 -7.18 -18.02 3.65
CA PRO A 289 -5.86 -17.40 3.62
C PRO A 289 -4.85 -18.12 4.52
N VAL A 290 -3.62 -18.27 4.04
CA VAL A 290 -2.48 -18.80 4.80
C VAL A 290 -1.24 -17.97 4.50
N ALA A 291 -0.78 -17.15 5.46
CA ALA A 291 0.45 -16.37 5.36
C ALA A 291 0.59 -15.58 4.04
N GLY A 292 -0.46 -14.85 3.65
CA GLY A 292 -0.49 -14.04 2.42
C GLY A 292 -0.72 -14.83 1.12
N LYS A 293 -0.97 -16.15 1.22
CA LYS A 293 -1.37 -17.00 0.09
C LYS A 293 -2.72 -17.62 0.36
N TYR A 294 -3.42 -18.05 -0.70
CA TYR A 294 -4.65 -18.81 -0.55
C TYR A 294 -4.36 -20.30 -0.62
N LYS A 295 -5.06 -21.06 0.22
CA LYS A 295 -5.21 -22.51 0.12
C LYS A 295 -6.67 -22.86 -0.08
N TYR A 296 -6.91 -24.06 -0.53
CA TYR A 296 -8.26 -24.54 -0.85
C TYR A 296 -8.60 -25.76 -0.03
N LEU A 297 -9.81 -25.76 0.49
CA LEU A 297 -10.41 -26.84 1.26
C LEU A 297 -11.44 -27.54 0.40
N CYS A 298 -11.29 -28.84 0.17
CA CYS A 298 -12.29 -29.69 -0.44
C CYS A 298 -12.81 -30.72 0.57
N VAL A 299 -14.13 -30.81 0.71
CA VAL A 299 -14.79 -31.80 1.55
C VAL A 299 -15.52 -32.78 0.64
N ASN A 300 -15.09 -34.02 0.65
CA ASN A 300 -15.70 -35.10 -0.11
C ASN A 300 -15.45 -36.46 0.56
N ASP A 301 -16.44 -37.34 0.51
CA ASP A 301 -16.37 -38.74 0.96
C ASP A 301 -15.80 -38.96 2.37
N GLY A 302 -16.25 -38.15 3.34
CA GLY A 302 -15.82 -38.27 4.74
C GLY A 302 -14.41 -37.74 5.00
N LYS A 303 -13.80 -37.06 4.02
CA LYS A 303 -12.46 -36.48 4.11
C LYS A 303 -12.44 -35.01 3.78
N THR A 304 -11.45 -34.34 4.33
CA THR A 304 -11.12 -32.96 4.04
C THR A 304 -9.72 -32.89 3.45
N THR A 305 -9.64 -32.46 2.21
CA THR A 305 -8.35 -32.30 1.50
C THR A 305 -7.98 -30.83 1.45
N ILE A 306 -6.75 -30.51 1.78
CA ILE A 306 -6.17 -29.18 1.61
C ILE A 306 -5.25 -29.18 0.39
N TYR A 307 -5.51 -28.24 -0.50
CA TYR A 307 -4.72 -27.99 -1.69
C TYR A 307 -3.94 -26.67 -1.55
N ASN A 308 -2.77 -26.61 -2.15
CA ASN A 308 -2.02 -25.35 -2.28
C ASN A 308 -2.68 -24.42 -3.33
N ASN A 309 -2.08 -23.27 -3.57
CA ASN A 309 -2.58 -22.28 -4.55
C ASN A 309 -2.50 -22.76 -6.01
N LYS A 310 -1.85 -23.89 -6.30
CA LYS A 310 -1.80 -24.53 -7.62
C LYS A 310 -2.72 -25.74 -7.73
N MET A 311 -3.59 -25.97 -6.75
CA MET A 311 -4.46 -27.15 -6.64
C MET A 311 -3.74 -28.49 -6.55
N GLU A 312 -2.49 -28.48 -6.06
CA GLU A 312 -1.77 -29.69 -5.69
C GLU A 312 -2.14 -30.06 -4.25
N GLU A 313 -2.37 -31.36 -4.03
CA GLU A 313 -2.72 -31.88 -2.72
C GLU A 313 -1.56 -31.72 -1.75
N GLU A 314 -1.78 -31.03 -0.64
CA GLU A 314 -0.78 -30.90 0.45
C GLU A 314 -1.09 -31.80 1.63
N MET A 315 -2.38 -32.02 1.92
CA MET A 315 -2.80 -32.75 3.12
C MET A 315 -4.20 -33.31 2.99
N VAL A 316 -4.39 -34.52 3.46
CA VAL A 316 -5.71 -35.14 3.62
C VAL A 316 -5.96 -35.38 5.11
N ILE A 317 -7.12 -34.94 5.58
CA ILE A 317 -7.56 -35.06 6.97
C ILE A 317 -8.83 -35.92 6.97
N ASP A 318 -8.84 -36.98 7.79
CA ASP A 318 -10.04 -37.79 7.99
C ASP A 318 -11.11 -37.00 8.74
N GLY A 319 -12.31 -36.93 8.17
CA GLY A 319 -13.44 -36.16 8.67
C GLY A 319 -13.83 -35.01 7.75
N GLU A 320 -15.06 -34.54 7.90
CA GLU A 320 -15.64 -33.44 7.10
C GLU A 320 -15.63 -32.14 7.87
N TYR A 321 -14.73 -31.21 7.50
CA TYR A 321 -14.60 -29.90 8.14
C TYR A 321 -15.01 -28.80 7.19
N GLN A 322 -16.07 -28.08 7.53
CA GLN A 322 -16.64 -27.02 6.66
C GLN A 322 -15.82 -25.73 6.69
N TYR A 323 -15.02 -25.51 7.74
CA TYR A 323 -14.15 -24.36 7.86
C TYR A 323 -12.82 -24.78 8.45
N ILE A 324 -11.76 -24.20 7.89
CA ILE A 324 -10.41 -24.29 8.43
C ILE A 324 -9.86 -22.87 8.63
N THR A 325 -9.23 -22.62 9.76
CA THR A 325 -8.49 -21.38 9.98
C THR A 325 -7.04 -21.73 10.26
N TYR A 326 -6.13 -21.11 9.54
CA TYR A 326 -4.70 -21.25 9.80
C TYR A 326 -4.28 -20.29 10.90
N ILE A 327 -3.63 -20.80 11.93
CA ILE A 327 -3.10 -20.01 13.03
C ILE A 327 -1.58 -19.98 12.92
N VAL A 328 -1.05 -18.80 12.78
CA VAL A 328 0.39 -18.51 12.89
C VAL A 328 0.59 -17.77 14.20
N SER A 329 1.66 -18.06 14.92
CA SER A 329 2.02 -17.26 16.07
C SER A 329 2.29 -15.80 15.66
N ASN A 330 1.98 -14.89 16.57
CA ASN A 330 2.29 -13.47 16.40
C ASN A 330 3.81 -13.20 16.27
N THR A 331 4.65 -14.17 16.63
CA THR A 331 6.11 -14.09 16.55
C THR A 331 6.67 -14.63 15.22
N GLY A 332 5.83 -15.25 14.38
CA GLY A 332 6.24 -15.85 13.11
C GLY A 332 7.09 -17.12 13.22
N LYS A 333 7.36 -17.60 14.44
CA LYS A 333 8.20 -18.79 14.72
C LYS A 333 7.40 -20.10 14.88
N GLY A 334 6.08 -20.02 15.01
CA GLY A 334 5.24 -21.20 15.22
C GLY A 334 5.19 -22.11 14.01
N LYS A 335 5.06 -23.41 14.26
CA LYS A 335 4.92 -24.45 13.23
C LYS A 335 3.67 -24.27 12.35
N GLY A 336 2.76 -23.36 12.73
CA GLY A 336 1.45 -23.15 12.11
C GLY A 336 0.51 -24.33 12.36
N LEU A 337 -0.73 -24.02 12.69
CA LEU A 337 -1.77 -25.00 13.01
C LEU A 337 -3.00 -24.73 12.18
N TYR A 338 -3.81 -25.75 11.98
CA TYR A 338 -5.14 -25.62 11.41
C TYR A 338 -6.20 -25.91 12.49
N THR A 339 -7.16 -25.01 12.68
CA THR A 339 -8.38 -25.32 13.44
C THR A 339 -9.39 -25.91 12.49
N LEU A 340 -9.91 -27.08 12.86
CA LEU A 340 -10.92 -27.81 12.11
C LEU A 340 -12.29 -27.50 12.73
N LYS A 341 -13.22 -26.97 11.94
CA LYS A 341 -14.50 -26.45 12.42
C LYS A 341 -15.68 -27.03 11.67
N ASP A 342 -16.82 -27.09 12.35
CA ASP A 342 -18.12 -27.44 11.76
C ASP A 342 -18.72 -26.29 10.95
N SER A 343 -19.93 -26.51 10.39
CA SER A 343 -20.73 -25.50 9.67
C SER A 343 -21.12 -24.29 10.52
N ASN A 344 -21.14 -24.41 11.85
CA ASN A 344 -21.48 -23.35 12.80
C ASN A 344 -20.23 -22.58 13.26
N GLY A 345 -19.04 -22.98 12.82
CA GLY A 345 -17.77 -22.39 13.22
C GLY A 345 -17.24 -22.91 14.57
N SER A 346 -17.84 -23.92 15.16
CA SER A 346 -17.35 -24.54 16.40
C SER A 346 -16.09 -25.35 16.11
N VAL A 347 -15.08 -25.22 16.95
CA VAL A 347 -13.82 -25.98 16.83
C VAL A 347 -14.08 -27.44 17.19
N LEU A 348 -13.88 -28.32 16.25
CA LEU A 348 -13.99 -29.77 16.43
C LEU A 348 -12.64 -30.39 16.79
N ASN A 349 -11.56 -29.94 16.15
CA ASN A 349 -10.22 -30.43 16.39
C ASN A 349 -9.16 -29.36 16.02
N ILE A 350 -7.93 -29.63 16.37
CA ILE A 350 -6.73 -28.91 15.96
C ILE A 350 -5.87 -29.89 15.17
N CYS A 351 -5.23 -29.42 14.12
CA CYS A 351 -4.39 -30.24 13.27
C CYS A 351 -3.05 -29.56 13.02
N ASN A 352 -1.97 -30.31 13.09
CA ASN A 352 -0.63 -29.90 12.70
C ASN A 352 -0.50 -29.82 11.17
N LYS A 353 0.58 -29.24 10.66
CA LYS A 353 0.84 -29.14 9.20
C LYS A 353 0.99 -30.49 8.49
N ASP A 354 1.29 -31.55 9.22
CA ASP A 354 1.41 -32.91 8.70
C ASP A 354 0.09 -33.70 8.70
N GLY A 355 -1.01 -33.08 9.10
CA GLY A 355 -2.33 -33.68 9.16
C GLY A 355 -2.64 -34.39 10.51
N SER A 356 -1.67 -34.47 11.42
CA SER A 356 -1.89 -35.12 12.74
C SER A 356 -2.81 -34.26 13.61
N LYS A 357 -3.85 -34.88 14.17
CA LYS A 357 -4.82 -34.22 15.04
C LYS A 357 -4.34 -34.20 16.48
N TRP A 358 -4.66 -33.15 17.21
CA TRP A 358 -4.37 -33.05 18.65
C TRP A 358 -5.29 -33.92 19.50
N PHE A 359 -6.48 -34.24 19.01
CA PHE A 359 -7.48 -35.04 19.68
C PHE A 359 -7.87 -36.23 18.82
N ASP A 360 -7.99 -37.42 19.45
CA ASP A 360 -8.31 -38.67 18.75
C ASP A 360 -9.73 -38.68 18.14
N SER A 361 -10.62 -37.88 18.70
CA SER A 361 -11.99 -37.75 18.24
C SER A 361 -12.47 -36.31 18.31
N ASP A 362 -13.21 -35.88 17.29
CA ASP A 362 -13.82 -34.56 17.20
C ASP A 362 -14.90 -34.32 18.28
N SER A 363 -15.46 -35.39 18.86
CA SER A 363 -16.40 -35.30 19.99
C SER A 363 -15.75 -34.98 21.34
N GLN A 364 -14.40 -34.97 21.44
CA GLN A 364 -13.69 -34.68 22.67
C GLN A 364 -13.74 -33.21 23.06
N ILE A 365 -13.84 -32.29 22.13
CA ILE A 365 -13.88 -30.84 22.41
C ILE A 365 -15.33 -30.40 22.56
N LYS A 366 -15.69 -29.82 23.72
CA LYS A 366 -16.94 -29.10 23.94
C LYS A 366 -16.79 -27.60 23.76
N LYS A 367 -15.63 -27.07 24.15
CA LYS A 367 -15.32 -25.64 24.04
C LYS A 367 -13.81 -25.47 23.89
N ALA A 368 -13.39 -24.56 23.05
CA ALA A 368 -12.01 -24.11 22.92
C ALA A 368 -11.93 -22.63 23.36
N SER A 369 -10.97 -22.27 24.20
CA SER A 369 -10.75 -20.91 24.69
C SER A 369 -9.27 -20.57 24.63
N GLY A 370 -8.90 -19.64 23.77
CA GLY A 370 -7.55 -19.10 23.67
C GLY A 370 -6.47 -20.17 23.46
N PHE A 371 -5.98 -20.30 22.24
CA PHE A 371 -4.86 -21.19 21.93
C PHE A 371 -4.02 -20.59 20.79
N SER A 372 -2.76 -20.97 20.76
CA SER A 372 -1.80 -20.56 19.74
C SER A 372 -0.93 -21.73 19.31
N SER A 373 -0.20 -21.56 18.23
CA SER A 373 0.74 -22.56 17.72
C SER A 373 2.01 -22.72 18.55
N GLU A 374 2.23 -21.87 19.53
CA GLU A 374 3.45 -21.89 20.35
C GLU A 374 3.19 -22.29 21.80
N GLU A 375 1.97 -22.07 22.27
CA GLU A 375 1.65 -22.13 23.70
C GLU A 375 0.71 -23.27 24.05
N GLY A 376 -0.03 -23.76 23.06
CA GLY A 376 -1.16 -24.63 23.31
C GLY A 376 -2.45 -23.85 23.63
N GLY A 377 -3.37 -24.46 24.39
CA GLY A 377 -4.66 -23.82 24.64
C GLY A 377 -5.45 -24.46 25.77
N ILE A 378 -6.56 -23.82 26.12
CA ILE A 378 -7.49 -24.33 27.15
C ILE A 378 -8.74 -24.84 26.46
N PHE A 379 -9.07 -26.08 26.75
CA PHE A 379 -10.20 -26.81 26.18
C PHE A 379 -11.08 -27.40 27.26
N THR A 380 -12.38 -27.19 27.16
CA THR A 380 -13.35 -27.99 27.91
C THR A 380 -13.59 -29.27 27.12
N LEU A 381 -13.25 -30.42 27.69
CA LEU A 381 -13.39 -31.71 27.01
C LEU A 381 -14.74 -32.38 27.35
N SER A 382 -14.95 -33.54 26.75
CA SER A 382 -16.21 -34.31 26.85
C SER A 382 -16.62 -34.69 28.26
N ASP A 383 -15.66 -34.84 29.17
CA ASP A 383 -15.92 -35.07 30.59
C ASP A 383 -16.38 -33.82 31.36
N GLY A 384 -16.45 -32.68 30.71
CA GLY A 384 -16.86 -31.37 31.27
C GLY A 384 -15.77 -30.66 32.07
N ALA A 385 -14.56 -31.21 32.13
CA ALA A 385 -13.43 -30.56 32.78
C ALA A 385 -12.64 -29.70 31.79
N ASP A 386 -11.99 -28.64 32.28
CA ASP A 386 -11.07 -27.83 31.55
C ASP A 386 -9.65 -28.43 31.57
N TYR A 387 -9.05 -28.48 30.42
CA TYR A 387 -7.69 -28.99 30.22
C TYR A 387 -6.83 -27.90 29.57
N PHE A 388 -5.61 -27.76 30.02
CA PHE A 388 -4.55 -27.18 29.26
C PHE A 388 -3.96 -28.26 28.33
N VAL A 389 -3.87 -27.97 27.05
CA VAL A 389 -3.29 -28.85 26.02
C VAL A 389 -2.11 -28.10 25.40
N SER A 390 -0.92 -28.68 25.49
CA SER A 390 0.29 -28.08 24.93
C SER A 390 0.28 -28.04 23.41
N ASP A 391 1.19 -27.25 22.81
CA ASP A 391 1.46 -27.29 21.38
C ASP A 391 1.75 -28.75 20.94
N GLY A 392 1.13 -29.16 19.83
CA GLY A 392 1.21 -30.54 19.34
C GLY A 392 0.19 -31.51 19.94
N GLY A 393 -0.51 -31.10 21.00
CA GLY A 393 -1.52 -31.94 21.64
C GLY A 393 -0.96 -33.05 22.54
N ASP A 394 0.36 -33.16 22.71
CA ASP A 394 1.04 -34.27 23.43
C ASP A 394 0.78 -34.24 24.93
N ILE A 395 0.67 -33.05 25.52
CA ILE A 395 0.45 -32.87 26.94
C ILE A 395 -0.99 -32.39 27.16
N LYS A 396 -1.76 -33.15 27.92
CA LYS A 396 -3.14 -32.81 28.32
C LYS A 396 -3.24 -32.90 29.83
N VAL A 397 -3.30 -31.75 30.51
CA VAL A 397 -3.36 -31.68 31.98
C VAL A 397 -4.63 -30.97 32.41
N LYS A 398 -5.36 -31.56 33.38
CA LYS A 398 -6.54 -30.87 33.95
C LYS A 398 -6.15 -29.53 34.54
N LEU A 399 -6.84 -28.50 34.15
CA LEU A 399 -6.57 -27.12 34.57
C LEU A 399 -6.66 -27.01 36.12
N ALA A 400 -7.62 -27.71 36.73
CA ALA A 400 -7.76 -27.78 38.18
C ALA A 400 -6.52 -28.37 38.88
N GLN A 401 -5.81 -29.31 38.25
CA GLN A 401 -4.57 -29.89 38.80
C GLN A 401 -3.44 -28.85 38.76
N LEU A 402 -3.29 -28.13 37.65
CA LEU A 402 -2.31 -27.06 37.52
C LEU A 402 -2.62 -25.91 38.49
N GLN A 403 -3.90 -25.55 38.65
CA GLN A 403 -4.31 -24.54 39.61
C GLN A 403 -3.99 -24.96 41.05
N ALA A 404 -4.23 -26.22 41.42
CA ALA A 404 -3.88 -26.72 42.74
C ALA A 404 -2.36 -26.65 43.03
N GLY A 405 -1.51 -26.97 42.06
CA GLY A 405 -0.07 -26.76 42.13
C GLY A 405 0.31 -25.29 42.28
N ALA A 406 -0.35 -24.40 41.50
CA ALA A 406 -0.14 -22.96 41.61
C ALA A 406 -0.53 -22.41 42.98
N VAL A 407 -1.64 -22.89 43.57
CA VAL A 407 -2.04 -22.51 44.95
C VAL A 407 -1.04 -23.02 45.99
N ALA A 408 -0.49 -24.23 45.82
CA ALA A 408 0.55 -24.74 46.70
C ALA A 408 1.82 -23.86 46.65
N LYS A 409 2.24 -23.44 45.47
CA LYS A 409 3.38 -22.54 45.28
C LYS A 409 3.10 -21.14 45.84
N LEU A 410 1.90 -20.61 45.65
CA LEU A 410 1.45 -19.35 46.27
C LEU A 410 1.59 -19.42 47.79
N LYS A 411 1.08 -20.48 48.40
CA LYS A 411 1.15 -20.70 49.84
C LYS A 411 2.59 -20.84 50.35
N GLU A 412 3.44 -21.58 49.63
CA GLU A 412 4.86 -21.72 49.97
C GLU A 412 5.54 -20.33 50.04
N MET A 413 5.27 -19.44 49.10
CA MET A 413 5.97 -18.18 48.98
C MET A 413 5.38 -17.05 49.81
N THR A 414 4.05 -17.03 49.99
CA THR A 414 3.35 -15.93 50.70
C THR A 414 2.85 -16.31 52.10
N GLY A 415 2.84 -17.60 52.42
CA GLY A 415 2.18 -18.11 53.62
C GLY A 415 0.63 -18.12 53.52
N LYS A 416 0.05 -17.65 52.46
CA LYS A 416 -1.39 -17.49 52.26
C LYS A 416 -1.90 -18.37 51.11
N ALA A 417 -3.11 -18.94 51.25
CA ALA A 417 -3.72 -19.77 50.22
C ALA A 417 -5.18 -19.39 49.93
N SER A 418 -5.70 -18.35 50.63
CA SER A 418 -7.07 -17.90 50.44
C SER A 418 -7.13 -16.75 49.44
N TYR A 419 -8.00 -16.88 48.42
CA TYR A 419 -8.19 -15.90 47.35
C TYR A 419 -9.65 -15.79 46.96
N SER A 420 -10.08 -14.57 46.60
CA SER A 420 -11.43 -14.26 46.12
C SER A 420 -11.63 -14.54 44.64
N LYS A 421 -10.56 -14.44 43.84
CA LYS A 421 -10.62 -14.62 42.39
C LYS A 421 -9.34 -15.26 41.90
N VAL A 422 -9.48 -16.10 40.87
CA VAL A 422 -8.37 -16.60 40.06
C VAL A 422 -8.67 -16.31 38.57
N SER A 423 -7.68 -15.85 37.85
CA SER A 423 -7.67 -15.79 36.40
C SER A 423 -6.42 -16.50 35.86
N TYR A 424 -6.51 -16.97 34.62
CA TYR A 424 -5.41 -17.69 34.00
C TYR A 424 -5.37 -17.35 32.52
N TYR A 425 -4.16 -17.38 31.94
CA TYR A 425 -3.91 -17.17 30.54
C TYR A 425 -2.61 -17.84 30.11
N ALA A 426 -2.55 -18.27 28.84
CA ALA A 426 -1.35 -18.89 28.29
C ALA A 426 -0.43 -17.81 27.73
N GLU A 427 0.87 -17.96 28.01
CA GLU A 427 1.97 -17.18 27.47
C GLU A 427 2.99 -18.13 26.85
N ASP A 428 3.84 -17.67 25.95
CA ASP A 428 4.81 -18.52 25.27
C ASP A 428 5.87 -19.14 26.21
N PHE A 429 6.00 -18.65 27.44
CA PHE A 429 6.83 -19.21 28.50
C PHE A 429 6.07 -20.17 29.45
N GLY A 430 4.75 -20.23 29.38
CA GLY A 430 3.94 -21.12 30.21
C GLY A 430 2.51 -20.62 30.47
N LEU A 431 1.83 -21.28 31.41
CA LEU A 431 0.49 -20.90 31.84
C LEU A 431 0.57 -20.09 33.12
N VAL A 432 0.00 -18.91 33.13
CA VAL A 432 0.00 -17.97 34.26
C VAL A 432 -1.33 -18.05 35.00
N PHE A 433 -1.27 -18.25 36.32
CA PHE A 433 -2.38 -18.12 37.26
C PHE A 433 -2.21 -16.84 38.06
N SER A 434 -3.22 -15.94 38.05
CA SER A 434 -3.22 -14.73 38.87
C SER A 434 -4.33 -14.80 39.91
N PHE A 435 -3.92 -14.69 41.18
CA PHE A 435 -4.79 -14.84 42.37
C PHE A 435 -5.00 -13.47 43.02
N THR A 436 -6.24 -13.06 43.20
CA THR A 436 -6.60 -11.87 44.01
C THR A 436 -6.85 -12.35 45.42
N MET A 437 -6.07 -11.86 46.40
CA MET A 437 -6.18 -12.29 47.78
C MET A 437 -7.43 -11.76 48.49
N ASP A 438 -7.92 -12.51 49.45
CA ASP A 438 -9.14 -12.14 50.21
C ASP A 438 -8.91 -11.00 51.22
N ASP A 439 -7.70 -10.94 51.78
CA ASP A 439 -7.40 -10.11 52.96
C ASP A 439 -6.96 -8.67 52.60
N ASP A 440 -6.31 -8.48 51.50
CA ASP A 440 -5.74 -7.16 51.10
C ASP A 440 -6.00 -6.79 49.66
N SER A 441 -6.74 -7.63 48.92
CA SER A 441 -6.98 -7.49 47.49
C SER A 441 -5.72 -7.40 46.63
N SER A 442 -4.56 -7.79 47.19
CA SER A 442 -3.33 -7.92 46.43
C SER A 442 -3.47 -9.04 45.41
N VAL A 443 -2.72 -8.93 44.32
CA VAL A 443 -2.74 -9.93 43.27
C VAL A 443 -1.38 -10.58 43.15
N HIS A 444 -1.33 -11.90 43.27
CA HIS A 444 -0.14 -12.70 43.11
C HIS A 444 -0.25 -13.64 41.93
N SER A 445 0.84 -13.85 41.21
CA SER A 445 0.85 -14.72 40.03
C SER A 445 1.80 -15.86 40.19
N VAL A 446 1.40 -17.04 39.70
CA VAL A 446 2.21 -18.24 39.61
C VAL A 446 2.25 -18.69 38.16
N VAL A 447 3.44 -18.90 37.64
CA VAL A 447 3.69 -19.42 36.31
C VAL A 447 3.94 -20.92 36.39
N VAL A 448 3.23 -21.65 35.54
CA VAL A 448 3.54 -23.05 35.27
C VAL A 448 4.39 -23.09 34.02
N THR A 449 5.67 -23.39 34.13
CA THR A 449 6.63 -23.21 33.07
C THR A 449 6.56 -24.30 32.00
N LYS A 450 6.77 -23.88 30.75
CA LYS A 450 6.77 -24.76 29.58
C LYS A 450 7.96 -25.71 29.55
N SER A 451 9.10 -25.28 30.14
CA SER A 451 10.38 -26.00 30.10
C SER A 451 10.39 -27.33 30.86
N SER A 452 9.40 -27.57 31.71
CA SER A 452 9.29 -28.74 32.56
C SER A 452 8.02 -29.56 32.31
N ASP A 453 7.53 -29.58 31.10
CA ASP A 453 6.25 -30.19 30.75
C ASP A 453 5.10 -29.70 31.65
N TYR A 454 5.13 -28.43 31.99
CA TYR A 454 4.18 -27.78 32.89
C TYR A 454 4.12 -28.39 34.28
N LYS A 455 5.28 -28.80 34.82
CA LYS A 455 5.40 -29.39 36.16
C LYS A 455 6.10 -28.47 37.16
N GLU A 456 6.82 -27.49 36.72
CA GLU A 456 7.49 -26.51 37.56
C GLU A 456 6.65 -25.24 37.69
N TYR A 457 6.70 -24.64 38.87
CA TYR A 457 5.94 -23.47 39.24
C TYR A 457 6.88 -22.39 39.73
N GLU A 458 6.84 -21.24 39.08
CA GLU A 458 7.56 -20.06 39.54
C GLU A 458 6.56 -19.05 40.12
N TYR A 459 6.94 -18.47 41.24
CA TYR A 459 6.14 -17.47 41.92
C TYR A 459 6.56 -16.07 41.44
N LEU A 460 5.59 -15.28 41.05
CA LEU A 460 5.73 -13.86 40.71
C LEU A 460 5.04 -13.04 41.79
N GLU A 461 5.82 -12.22 42.50
CA GLU A 461 5.29 -11.35 43.52
C GLU A 461 4.49 -10.18 42.92
N TYR A 462 3.36 -9.80 43.55
CA TYR A 462 2.45 -8.78 43.09
C TYR A 462 1.92 -8.97 41.65
N GLY A 463 1.22 -9.98 41.44
CA GLY A 463 0.11 -10.38 40.59
C GLY A 463 -0.16 -9.79 39.27
N ILE A 464 0.50 -8.85 38.78
CA ILE A 464 0.30 -8.42 37.40
C ILE A 464 1.65 -8.44 36.73
N ILE A 465 1.84 -9.38 35.81
CA ILE A 465 2.76 -9.20 34.71
C ILE A 465 2.25 -7.97 33.98
N ARG A 466 2.72 -6.80 34.35
CA ARG A 466 2.15 -5.54 33.91
C ARG A 466 2.45 -5.29 32.44
N ARG A 467 3.55 -5.83 31.93
CA ARG A 467 3.89 -5.70 30.52
C ARG A 467 5.06 -6.57 30.09
N ILE A 468 4.94 -7.17 28.92
CA ILE A 468 6.09 -7.65 28.16
C ILE A 468 6.61 -6.49 27.35
N ILE A 469 7.80 -6.00 27.65
CA ILE A 469 8.45 -4.93 26.91
C ILE A 469 9.41 -5.58 25.91
N TRP A 470 9.08 -5.49 24.63
CA TRP A 470 9.93 -6.01 23.57
C TRP A 470 10.87 -4.92 23.07
N HIS A 471 12.18 -5.21 23.04
CA HIS A 471 13.20 -4.23 22.66
C HIS A 471 13.82 -4.42 21.27
N SER A 472 13.41 -5.43 20.49
CA SER A 472 13.92 -5.56 19.12
C SER A 472 12.77 -5.65 18.10
N GLY A 473 12.96 -5.00 16.96
CA GLY A 473 11.98 -4.98 15.87
C GLY A 473 11.93 -6.24 15.00
N GLN A 474 12.72 -7.27 15.32
CA GLN A 474 12.74 -8.56 14.61
C GLN A 474 12.37 -9.69 15.54
N VAL A 475 11.37 -10.44 15.15
CA VAL A 475 10.73 -11.51 15.93
C VAL A 475 11.69 -12.65 16.34
N SER A 476 12.81 -12.82 15.62
CA SER A 476 13.75 -13.92 15.88
C SER A 476 14.70 -13.73 17.06
N ASN A 477 14.86 -12.49 17.59
CA ASN A 477 15.79 -12.16 18.68
C ASN A 477 15.18 -11.16 19.66
N SER A 478 13.93 -11.37 20.05
CA SER A 478 13.21 -10.46 20.94
C SER A 478 13.56 -10.75 22.40
N TYR A 479 13.99 -9.72 23.11
CA TYR A 479 14.19 -9.75 24.54
C TYR A 479 13.05 -9.00 25.23
N GLY A 480 12.46 -9.60 26.24
CA GLY A 480 11.39 -9.00 27.01
C GLY A 480 11.73 -8.85 28.47
N ILE A 481 11.10 -7.89 29.11
CA ILE A 481 11.10 -7.76 30.56
C ILE A 481 9.69 -8.05 31.05
N LEU A 482 9.59 -8.98 31.99
CA LEU A 482 8.42 -9.12 32.82
C LEU A 482 8.78 -8.56 34.18
N TYR A 483 7.90 -7.78 34.75
CA TYR A 483 8.16 -7.23 36.07
C TYR A 483 6.91 -7.25 36.95
N ALA A 484 7.13 -7.50 38.22
CA ALA A 484 6.16 -7.28 39.30
C ALA A 484 6.54 -6.00 40.04
N GLY A 485 5.56 -5.31 40.59
CA GLY A 485 5.83 -4.06 41.29
C GLY A 485 4.63 -3.46 42.01
N GLU A 486 4.93 -2.49 42.83
CA GLU A 486 3.93 -1.70 43.60
C GLU A 486 3.37 -0.58 42.74
N ASN A 487 2.06 -0.32 42.88
CA ASN A 487 1.44 0.87 42.28
C ASN A 487 1.97 2.15 42.95
N ILE A 488 2.42 3.07 42.16
CA ILE A 488 2.89 4.38 42.61
C ILE A 488 2.41 5.47 41.65
N ASP A 489 2.57 6.71 42.08
CA ASP A 489 2.51 7.87 41.20
C ASP A 489 3.78 8.71 41.46
N LYS A 490 4.78 8.53 40.60
CA LYS A 490 6.09 9.15 40.78
C LYS A 490 6.57 9.77 39.48
N THR A 491 6.86 11.03 39.50
CA THR A 491 7.53 11.71 38.38
C THR A 491 9.02 11.66 38.56
N ILE A 492 9.72 11.17 37.53
CA ILE A 492 11.20 11.10 37.46
C ILE A 492 11.69 12.10 36.47
N THR A 493 12.65 12.93 36.85
CA THR A 493 13.36 13.83 35.92
C THR A 493 14.51 13.07 35.27
N LEU A 494 14.50 12.99 33.97
CA LEU A 494 15.53 12.31 33.19
C LEU A 494 16.81 13.17 33.09
N LYS A 495 17.93 12.55 32.74
CA LYS A 495 19.22 13.25 32.58
C LYS A 495 19.20 14.41 31.57
N ASN A 496 18.26 14.37 30.63
CA ASN A 496 18.06 15.41 29.61
C ASN A 496 17.09 16.52 30.04
N GLY A 497 16.63 16.51 31.29
CA GLY A 497 15.74 17.51 31.85
C GLY A 497 14.23 17.24 31.62
N SER A 498 13.86 16.31 30.75
CA SER A 498 12.45 15.92 30.57
C SER A 498 11.95 15.07 31.75
N THR A 499 10.64 14.95 31.91
CA THR A 499 10.04 14.17 32.99
C THR A 499 9.23 13.00 32.45
N VAL A 500 9.18 11.91 33.22
CA VAL A 500 8.32 10.75 32.98
C VAL A 500 7.53 10.42 34.24
N THR A 501 6.24 10.22 34.13
CA THR A 501 5.42 9.72 35.22
C THR A 501 5.41 8.20 35.20
N CYS A 502 5.93 7.61 36.26
CA CYS A 502 5.96 6.16 36.49
C CYS A 502 4.81 5.75 37.40
N ASP A 503 4.12 4.68 37.00
CA ASP A 503 2.98 4.11 37.73
C ASP A 503 3.35 2.83 38.52
N THR A 504 4.57 2.35 38.35
CA THR A 504 5.03 1.12 38.98
C THR A 504 6.45 1.29 39.54
N ARG A 505 6.64 0.95 40.83
CA ARG A 505 7.94 0.66 41.42
C ARG A 505 8.22 -0.82 41.30
N ILE A 506 9.27 -1.21 40.62
CA ILE A 506 9.59 -2.61 40.35
C ILE A 506 10.14 -3.26 41.61
N THR A 507 9.55 -4.37 42.02
CA THR A 507 9.98 -5.20 43.13
C THR A 507 10.73 -6.45 42.67
N LYS A 508 10.34 -7.01 41.49
CA LYS A 508 11.02 -8.12 40.83
C LYS A 508 11.01 -7.94 39.33
N MET A 509 12.06 -8.44 38.70
CA MET A 509 12.18 -8.47 37.24
C MET A 509 12.55 -9.85 36.75
N TYR A 510 12.01 -10.20 35.59
CA TYR A 510 12.29 -11.42 34.89
C TYR A 510 12.71 -11.10 33.46
N LYS A 511 13.83 -11.66 33.04
CA LYS A 511 14.27 -11.64 31.65
C LYS A 511 13.56 -12.76 30.92
N ARG A 512 12.92 -12.42 29.81
CA ARG A 512 12.42 -13.36 28.83
C ARG A 512 13.35 -13.43 27.63
N PHE A 513 13.76 -14.63 27.29
CA PHE A 513 14.50 -14.92 26.07
C PHE A 513 14.03 -16.24 25.49
N GLU A 514 13.54 -16.24 24.27
CA GLU A 514 12.88 -17.38 23.61
C GLU A 514 11.73 -17.95 24.49
N ASN A 515 11.81 -19.20 24.88
CA ASN A 515 10.80 -19.86 25.73
C ASN A 515 11.20 -19.90 27.20
N ASN A 516 12.20 -19.13 27.61
CA ASN A 516 12.73 -19.11 28.96
C ASN A 516 12.46 -17.79 29.67
N ILE A 517 12.11 -17.92 30.95
CA ILE A 517 11.99 -16.80 31.86
C ILE A 517 13.05 -17.00 32.97
N LYS A 518 13.82 -15.95 33.29
CA LYS A 518 14.80 -15.97 34.40
C LYS A 518 14.69 -14.72 35.22
N GLU A 519 14.71 -14.85 36.52
CA GLU A 519 14.80 -13.70 37.42
C GLU A 519 16.06 -12.88 37.13
N VAL A 520 15.95 -11.58 37.12
CA VAL A 520 17.06 -10.64 36.93
C VAL A 520 17.34 -9.99 38.26
N ASP A 521 18.53 -10.22 38.79
CA ASP A 521 19.00 -9.58 40.02
C ASP A 521 19.31 -8.10 39.70
N SER A 522 18.59 -7.18 40.34
CA SER A 522 18.85 -5.77 40.24
C SER A 522 19.15 -5.19 41.62
N THR A 523 20.35 -4.63 41.75
CA THR A 523 20.74 -3.89 42.95
C THR A 523 20.16 -2.49 43.01
N GLN A 524 19.45 -2.06 41.94
CA GLN A 524 18.88 -0.72 41.80
C GLN A 524 17.36 -0.74 41.90
N VAL A 525 16.80 0.28 42.55
CA VAL A 525 15.36 0.53 42.51
C VAL A 525 14.99 1.08 41.14
N LEU A 526 14.16 0.36 40.44
CA LEU A 526 13.69 0.73 39.11
C LEU A 526 12.20 1.02 39.10
N TYR A 527 11.81 1.82 38.14
CA TYR A 527 10.43 2.29 37.94
C TYR A 527 10.01 2.04 36.49
N ALA A 528 8.73 1.79 36.30
CA ALA A 528 8.13 1.62 34.98
C ALA A 528 6.92 2.53 34.81
N SER A 529 6.64 2.84 33.55
CA SER A 529 5.42 3.53 33.12
C SER A 529 4.64 2.65 32.15
N THR A 530 3.32 2.50 32.32
CA THR A 530 2.47 1.78 31.38
C THR A 530 2.41 2.45 30.01
N LYS A 531 2.86 3.69 29.90
CA LYS A 531 2.90 4.47 28.65
C LYS A 531 4.24 4.38 27.93
N ASP A 532 5.26 3.73 28.53
CA ASP A 532 6.61 3.67 27.98
C ASP A 532 7.16 2.23 27.95
N ILE A 533 8.19 2.02 27.14
CA ILE A 533 8.87 0.73 26.96
C ILE A 533 10.17 0.62 27.77
N TYR A 534 10.58 1.67 28.45
CA TYR A 534 11.83 1.70 29.22
C TYR A 534 11.57 1.58 30.71
N LEU A 535 12.63 1.16 31.43
CA LEU A 535 12.70 1.25 32.86
C LEU A 535 13.54 2.47 33.27
N TYR A 536 13.32 2.98 34.46
CA TYR A 536 13.91 4.21 34.94
C TYR A 536 14.49 4.04 36.33
N SER A 537 15.72 4.56 36.57
CA SER A 537 16.22 4.71 37.93
C SER A 537 15.75 6.04 38.54
N GLU A 538 15.90 6.15 39.85
CA GLU A 538 15.63 7.39 40.57
C GLU A 538 16.51 8.57 40.11
N SER A 539 17.70 8.28 39.61
CA SER A 539 18.63 9.27 39.07
C SER A 539 18.30 9.72 37.64
N GLY A 540 17.18 9.25 37.05
CA GLY A 540 16.76 9.59 35.70
C GLY A 540 17.46 8.83 34.56
N GLN A 541 18.19 7.77 34.88
CA GLN A 541 18.78 6.89 33.89
C GLN A 541 17.71 5.95 33.32
N ARG A 542 17.73 5.76 31.97
CA ARG A 542 16.88 4.77 31.28
C ARG A 542 17.59 3.44 31.09
N TYR A 543 16.82 2.37 31.10
CA TYR A 543 17.30 1.01 30.86
C TYR A 543 16.43 0.29 29.85
N LYS A 544 17.07 -0.59 29.06
CA LYS A 544 16.38 -1.59 28.21
C LYS A 544 16.98 -2.98 28.44
N MET A 545 16.21 -4.02 28.16
CA MET A 545 16.71 -5.40 28.19
C MET A 545 17.38 -5.75 26.87
N THR A 546 18.56 -6.37 26.96
CA THR A 546 19.34 -6.90 25.84
C THR A 546 19.74 -8.36 26.10
N SER A 547 20.45 -9.00 25.17
CA SER A 547 21.04 -10.34 25.37
C SER A 547 21.92 -10.41 26.62
N GLU A 548 22.61 -9.33 26.93
CA GLU A 548 23.56 -9.25 28.06
C GLU A 548 22.86 -8.95 29.39
N GLY A 549 21.57 -8.63 29.38
CA GLY A 549 20.80 -8.25 30.54
C GLY A 549 20.24 -6.84 30.45
N LEU A 550 20.04 -6.23 31.61
CA LEU A 550 19.58 -4.85 31.73
C LEU A 550 20.74 -3.90 31.40
N THR A 551 20.63 -3.15 30.30
CA THR A 551 21.66 -2.21 29.86
C THR A 551 21.15 -0.78 29.93
N GLU A 552 22.05 0.14 30.30
CA GLU A 552 21.75 1.56 30.24
C GLU A 552 21.41 1.95 28.81
N TYR A 553 20.40 2.79 28.67
CA TYR A 553 19.94 3.30 27.39
C TYR A 553 19.97 4.82 27.41
N GLU A 554 20.93 5.39 26.74
CA GLU A 554 20.92 6.83 26.41
C GLU A 554 20.13 7.00 25.11
N SER A 555 18.89 7.42 25.23
CA SER A 555 18.11 7.80 24.06
C SER A 555 18.60 9.13 23.55
N THR A 556 19.19 9.12 22.38
CA THR A 556 19.31 10.35 21.57
C THR A 556 17.97 10.79 20.95
N SER A 557 16.87 10.03 21.15
CA SER A 557 15.68 10.13 20.30
C SER A 557 14.42 10.78 20.89
N PHE A 558 14.36 11.14 22.17
CA PHE A 558 13.22 11.92 22.69
C PHE A 558 13.49 13.43 22.79
N THR A 559 14.70 13.83 22.56
CA THR A 559 15.10 15.23 22.36
C THR A 559 16.03 15.40 21.16
N SER A 560 16.11 14.42 20.27
CA SER A 560 16.69 14.73 18.97
C SER A 560 15.81 15.80 18.35
N PRO A 561 16.36 16.96 18.10
CA PRO A 561 15.65 17.95 17.34
C PRO A 561 15.16 17.30 16.06
N TYR A 562 13.95 17.61 15.65
CA TYR A 562 13.49 17.17 14.35
C TYR A 562 14.45 17.76 13.31
N LEU A 563 15.11 16.88 12.57
CA LEU A 563 15.97 17.25 11.46
C LEU A 563 15.44 16.56 10.21
N LYS A 564 15.03 17.33 9.20
CA LYS A 564 14.63 16.81 7.92
C LYS A 564 15.30 17.59 6.80
N LYS A 565 16.14 16.92 6.03
CA LYS A 565 16.75 17.48 4.82
C LYS A 565 15.70 17.68 3.74
N ILE A 566 15.92 18.66 2.89
CA ILE A 566 15.06 18.99 1.76
C ILE A 566 15.76 18.55 0.49
N GLY A 567 15.47 17.33 0.04
CA GLY A 567 16.20 16.71 -1.08
C GLY A 567 17.71 16.82 -0.93
N ASP A 568 18.41 16.99 -2.03
CA ASP A 568 19.87 17.17 -2.08
C ASP A 568 20.32 18.63 -2.09
N THR A 569 19.41 19.57 -1.76
CA THR A 569 19.70 21.02 -1.75
C THR A 569 20.70 21.46 -0.68
N GLY A 570 20.97 20.59 0.30
CA GLY A 570 21.71 20.93 1.52
C GLY A 570 20.88 21.70 2.55
N SER A 571 19.73 22.25 2.18
CA SER A 571 18.80 22.92 3.11
C SER A 571 18.07 21.89 3.98
N TYR A 572 17.69 22.31 5.19
CA TYR A 572 17.04 21.42 6.13
C TYR A 572 16.13 22.15 7.10
N ILE A 573 15.14 21.43 7.61
CA ILE A 573 14.30 21.88 8.73
C ILE A 573 14.87 21.30 10.01
N TYR A 574 15.15 22.17 10.98
CA TYR A 574 15.59 21.81 12.32
C TYR A 574 14.54 22.30 13.33
N ALA A 575 14.17 21.47 14.28
CA ALA A 575 13.19 21.84 15.28
C ALA A 575 13.61 21.32 16.67
N PRO A 576 14.32 22.12 17.44
CA PRO A 576 14.61 21.83 18.85
C PRO A 576 13.36 21.92 19.70
N TYR A 577 13.41 21.31 20.89
CA TYR A 577 12.44 21.55 21.94
C TYR A 577 12.90 22.73 22.79
N GLU A 578 12.13 23.82 22.78
CA GLU A 578 12.36 25.01 23.61
C GLU A 578 11.09 25.22 24.44
N ASP A 579 11.19 25.30 25.76
CA ASP A 579 10.06 25.48 26.69
C ASP A 579 8.92 24.47 26.55
N GLY A 580 9.27 23.19 26.20
CA GLY A 580 8.30 22.13 26.00
C GLY A 580 7.59 22.17 24.65
N ILE A 581 7.93 23.06 23.77
CA ILE A 581 7.35 23.23 22.44
C ILE A 581 8.43 22.96 21.37
N ARG A 582 8.07 22.24 20.33
CA ARG A 582 8.95 22.04 19.18
C ARG A 582 8.94 23.32 18.33
N ARG A 583 10.09 24.02 18.24
CA ARG A 583 10.25 25.22 17.42
C ARG A 583 10.97 24.90 16.12
N TYR A 584 10.23 24.95 15.02
CA TYR A 584 10.75 24.70 13.68
C TYR A 584 11.55 25.90 13.18
N ARG A 585 12.65 25.63 12.46
CA ARG A 585 13.48 26.62 11.77
C ARG A 585 13.95 26.02 10.46
N LEU A 586 14.08 26.85 9.42
CA LEU A 586 14.60 26.47 8.12
C LEU A 586 16.03 26.98 7.98
N TYR A 587 16.93 26.13 7.51
CA TYR A 587 18.35 26.47 7.30
C TYR A 587 18.76 26.19 5.87
N ASP A 588 19.69 26.99 5.33
CA ASP A 588 20.34 26.71 4.06
C ASP A 588 21.52 25.71 4.22
N ALA A 589 22.16 25.37 3.11
CA ALA A 589 23.30 24.45 3.06
C ALA A 589 24.53 24.92 3.84
N ASN A 590 24.59 26.19 4.25
CA ASN A 590 25.67 26.80 5.00
C ASN A 590 25.31 27.02 6.47
N ASP A 591 24.28 26.34 6.98
CA ASP A 591 23.76 26.45 8.34
C ASP A 591 23.24 27.86 8.70
N LYS A 592 22.92 28.68 7.71
CA LYS A 592 22.31 30.00 7.91
C LYS A 592 20.79 29.86 7.98
N GLU A 593 20.18 30.40 9.03
CA GLU A 593 18.73 30.41 9.18
C GLU A 593 18.03 31.24 8.08
N ILE A 594 17.03 30.64 7.47
CA ILE A 594 16.14 31.25 6.48
C ILE A 594 14.86 31.68 7.20
N ASN A 595 14.59 32.97 7.27
CA ASN A 595 13.40 33.49 7.95
C ASN A 595 12.17 33.32 7.04
N ILE A 596 11.22 32.48 7.45
CA ILE A 596 9.91 32.26 6.83
C ILE A 596 8.75 32.69 7.75
N GLY A 597 9.02 33.63 8.67
CA GLY A 597 8.00 34.22 9.56
C GLY A 597 7.50 33.28 10.66
N LEU A 598 8.30 32.29 11.08
CA LEU A 598 7.88 31.34 12.13
C LEU A 598 7.82 31.98 13.51
N ASP A 599 8.72 32.92 13.81
CA ASP A 599 8.72 33.61 15.11
C ASP A 599 7.44 34.41 15.34
N ASP A 600 6.87 35.02 14.30
CA ASP A 600 5.61 35.72 14.38
C ASP A 600 4.44 34.76 14.70
N LEU A 601 4.51 33.54 14.21
CA LEU A 601 3.50 32.51 14.52
C LEU A 601 3.65 31.99 15.96
N TYR A 602 4.88 31.79 16.44
CA TYR A 602 5.12 31.33 17.81
C TYR A 602 4.84 32.38 18.87
N ASN A 603 4.96 33.64 18.54
CA ASN A 603 4.71 34.77 19.47
C ASN A 603 3.25 35.26 19.45
N ASN A 604 2.38 34.63 18.69
CA ASN A 604 0.95 34.99 18.61
C ASN A 604 0.09 33.94 19.33
N ASP A 605 -0.53 34.34 20.43
CA ASP A 605 -1.37 33.48 21.28
C ASP A 605 -2.59 32.88 20.56
N ASN A 606 -2.97 33.47 19.41
CA ASN A 606 -4.07 32.96 18.58
C ASN A 606 -3.66 31.78 17.69
N TYR A 607 -2.38 31.45 17.61
CA TYR A 607 -1.88 30.39 16.76
C TYR A 607 -1.30 29.25 17.60
N ASN A 608 -1.64 28.02 17.24
CA ASN A 608 -1.09 26.82 17.88
C ASN A 608 -0.92 25.68 16.88
N SER A 609 -0.43 24.54 17.36
CA SER A 609 -0.26 23.32 16.55
C SER A 609 0.60 23.55 15.30
N ILE A 610 1.62 24.42 15.41
CA ILE A 610 2.51 24.75 14.30
C ILE A 610 3.32 23.52 13.89
N ARG A 611 3.31 23.21 12.59
CA ARG A 611 4.11 22.15 11.97
C ARG A 611 4.74 22.67 10.69
N VAL A 612 5.98 22.25 10.45
CA VAL A 612 6.70 22.55 9.21
C VAL A 612 7.13 21.26 8.57
N SER A 613 6.80 21.07 7.30
CA SER A 613 7.14 19.87 6.54
C SER A 613 7.58 20.27 5.12
N PRO A 614 8.67 19.67 4.62
CA PRO A 614 9.01 19.76 3.20
C PRO A 614 8.24 18.71 2.43
N ASP A 615 8.02 18.99 1.16
CA ASP A 615 7.59 18.01 0.17
C ASP A 615 8.74 17.54 -0.73
N ASP A 616 8.41 16.62 -1.64
CA ASP A 616 9.40 16.02 -2.54
C ASP A 616 9.75 16.94 -3.73
N ASN A 617 9.08 18.07 -3.91
CA ASN A 617 9.33 19.08 -4.94
C ASN A 617 10.17 20.27 -4.45
N GLY A 618 10.54 20.26 -3.15
CA GLY A 618 11.34 21.31 -2.51
C GLY A 618 10.55 22.45 -1.91
N TYR A 619 9.26 22.31 -1.76
CA TYR A 619 8.45 23.26 -1.02
C TYR A 619 8.42 22.95 0.45
N VAL A 620 8.25 23.99 1.25
CA VAL A 620 8.15 23.92 2.70
C VAL A 620 6.78 24.45 3.11
N THR A 621 5.94 23.56 3.64
CA THR A 621 4.63 23.95 4.15
C THR A 621 4.67 24.22 5.64
N VAL A 622 4.24 25.41 6.05
CA VAL A 622 3.99 25.81 7.43
C VAL A 622 2.49 25.72 7.70
N ARG A 623 2.07 24.74 8.49
CA ARG A 623 0.68 24.56 8.91
C ARG A 623 0.52 24.98 10.37
N TYR A 624 -0.51 25.75 10.66
CA TYR A 624 -0.84 26.19 12.02
C TYR A 624 -2.37 26.33 12.20
N TYR A 625 -2.82 26.23 13.44
CA TYR A 625 -4.23 26.39 13.78
C TYR A 625 -4.49 27.82 14.28
N ASP A 626 -5.42 28.52 13.63
CA ASP A 626 -5.87 29.86 14.02
C ASP A 626 -7.13 29.72 14.91
N THR A 627 -7.00 30.05 16.18
CA THR A 627 -8.08 29.94 17.16
C THR A 627 -9.23 30.93 16.92
N ASN A 628 -8.94 32.09 16.30
CA ASN A 628 -9.96 33.08 15.96
C ASN A 628 -10.81 32.62 14.77
N LYS A 629 -10.20 31.91 13.82
CA LYS A 629 -10.88 31.37 12.63
C LYS A 629 -11.43 29.96 12.88
N GLY A 630 -10.98 29.27 13.93
CA GLY A 630 -11.34 27.90 14.21
C GLY A 630 -10.86 26.90 13.13
N ALA A 631 -9.80 27.22 12.40
CA ALA A 631 -9.34 26.48 11.23
C ALA A 631 -7.82 26.36 11.14
N TYR A 632 -7.38 25.33 10.42
CA TYR A 632 -5.97 25.22 10.00
C TYR A 632 -5.70 26.09 8.79
N LEU A 633 -4.62 26.87 8.88
CA LEU A 633 -4.08 27.68 7.78
C LEU A 633 -2.73 27.10 7.36
N ASN A 634 -2.40 27.27 6.09
CA ASN A 634 -1.14 26.81 5.53
C ASN A 634 -0.46 27.97 4.78
N LYS A 635 0.86 28.08 4.94
CA LYS A 635 1.74 28.93 4.15
C LYS A 635 2.78 28.05 3.47
N MET A 636 2.99 28.24 2.20
CA MET A 636 3.96 27.49 1.42
C MET A 636 5.12 28.39 1.02
N TYR A 637 6.32 27.86 1.16
CA TYR A 637 7.58 28.52 0.82
C TYR A 637 8.44 27.60 -0.03
N THR A 638 9.37 28.14 -0.77
CA THR A 638 10.47 27.38 -1.36
C THR A 638 11.47 26.96 -0.27
N TYR A 639 12.33 25.96 -0.53
CA TYR A 639 13.40 25.55 0.39
C TYR A 639 14.42 26.66 0.70
N PHE A 640 14.45 27.71 -0.10
CA PHE A 640 15.27 28.91 0.11
C PHE A 640 14.48 30.13 0.64
N GLY A 641 13.22 29.91 1.05
CA GLY A 641 12.44 30.86 1.86
C GLY A 641 11.58 31.86 1.09
N GLU A 642 11.48 31.80 -0.24
CA GLU A 642 10.52 32.62 -0.98
C GLU A 642 9.09 32.13 -0.76
N HIS A 643 8.19 33.07 -0.48
CA HIS A 643 6.76 32.77 -0.30
C HIS A 643 6.13 32.35 -1.64
N VAL A 644 5.39 31.24 -1.61
CA VAL A 644 4.74 30.67 -2.79
C VAL A 644 3.25 30.95 -2.79
N MET A 645 2.54 30.59 -1.70
CA MET A 645 1.12 30.83 -1.55
C MET A 645 0.63 30.66 -0.11
N ASN A 646 -0.55 31.19 0.18
CA ASN A 646 -1.35 30.86 1.37
C ASN A 646 -2.58 30.06 0.92
N TYR A 647 -2.98 29.05 1.75
CA TYR A 647 -4.20 28.30 1.48
C TYR A 647 -4.87 27.82 2.75
N THR A 648 -6.18 27.61 2.66
CA THR A 648 -7.00 27.08 3.76
C THR A 648 -7.52 25.69 3.37
N GLY A 649 -7.54 24.76 4.34
CA GLY A 649 -8.09 23.43 4.11
C GLY A 649 -7.09 22.41 3.51
N ILE A 650 -7.66 21.35 2.97
CA ILE A 650 -6.92 20.25 2.34
C ILE A 650 -6.89 20.49 0.85
N ILE A 651 -5.72 20.48 0.25
CA ILE A 651 -5.55 20.51 -1.19
C ILE A 651 -6.05 19.18 -1.75
N SER A 652 -7.08 19.19 -2.59
CA SER A 652 -7.41 18.05 -3.44
C SER A 652 -6.31 17.90 -4.49
N TYR A 653 -5.93 16.66 -4.79
CA TYR A 653 -4.77 16.36 -5.60
C TYR A 653 -5.13 15.31 -6.64
N TYR A 654 -4.71 15.54 -7.87
CA TYR A 654 -4.82 14.61 -8.99
C TYR A 654 -3.43 14.38 -9.57
N SER A 655 -3.04 13.13 -9.70
CA SER A 655 -1.79 12.74 -10.34
C SER A 655 -2.10 11.97 -11.62
N GLY A 656 -1.50 12.37 -12.72
CA GLY A 656 -1.77 11.78 -14.00
C GLY A 656 -0.70 12.11 -15.05
N LEU A 657 -0.98 11.77 -16.31
CA LEU A 657 -0.13 12.13 -17.45
C LEU A 657 0.02 13.65 -17.60
N ALA A 658 -1.01 14.42 -17.21
CA ALA A 658 -0.94 15.87 -17.13
C ALA A 658 -0.04 16.41 -15.98
N GLY A 659 0.61 15.52 -15.22
CA GLY A 659 1.37 15.85 -14.01
C GLY A 659 0.48 16.01 -12.79
N ASP A 660 1.07 16.46 -11.69
CA ASP A 660 0.37 16.63 -10.42
C ASP A 660 -0.39 17.96 -10.41
N ILE A 661 -1.71 17.88 -10.43
CA ILE A 661 -2.61 19.05 -10.37
C ILE A 661 -3.23 19.12 -8.98
N TYR A 662 -3.12 20.27 -8.35
CA TYR A 662 -3.63 20.54 -7.02
C TYR A 662 -4.76 21.57 -7.08
N PHE A 663 -5.83 21.34 -6.32
CA PHE A 663 -6.89 22.31 -6.15
C PHE A 663 -6.64 23.15 -4.90
N VAL A 664 -6.41 24.43 -5.09
CA VAL A 664 -6.11 25.39 -4.03
C VAL A 664 -7.06 26.57 -4.15
N ASN A 665 -7.90 26.77 -3.15
CA ASN A 665 -8.87 27.87 -3.15
C ASN A 665 -9.72 27.93 -4.45
N ASN A 666 -10.26 26.77 -4.88
CA ASN A 666 -11.02 26.57 -6.11
C ASN A 666 -10.25 26.83 -7.43
N ARG A 667 -8.94 26.89 -7.40
CA ARG A 667 -8.11 26.98 -8.59
C ARG A 667 -7.29 25.71 -8.77
N ALA A 668 -7.18 25.27 -10.00
CA ALA A 668 -6.26 24.21 -10.37
C ALA A 668 -4.86 24.79 -10.54
N VAL A 669 -3.88 24.19 -9.90
CA VAL A 669 -2.49 24.65 -9.97
C VAL A 669 -1.54 23.45 -10.13
N ARG A 670 -0.42 23.71 -10.81
CA ARG A 670 0.69 22.76 -10.97
C ARG A 670 1.94 23.36 -10.33
N PHE A 671 2.58 22.63 -9.41
CA PHE A 671 3.83 23.08 -8.81
C PHE A 671 5.02 22.75 -9.70
N LYS A 672 5.90 23.72 -9.86
CA LYS A 672 7.16 23.52 -10.60
C LYS A 672 8.18 22.83 -9.71
N TYR A 673 9.00 21.96 -10.29
CA TYR A 673 10.09 21.33 -9.54
C TYR A 673 11.18 22.36 -9.21
N ILE A 674 11.60 22.40 -7.93
CA ILE A 674 12.62 23.34 -7.46
C ILE A 674 13.79 22.69 -6.69
N LEU A 675 13.75 21.38 -6.52
CA LEU A 675 14.68 20.61 -5.68
C LEU A 675 16.11 20.51 -6.21
N SER A 676 16.30 20.53 -7.51
CA SER A 676 17.60 20.34 -8.10
C SER A 676 18.03 21.58 -8.90
N ASN A 677 19.35 21.70 -9.13
CA ASN A 677 19.85 22.64 -10.13
C ASN A 677 19.50 22.19 -11.57
N GLY A 678 18.68 21.16 -11.70
CA GLY A 678 18.26 20.57 -12.95
C GLY A 678 19.35 19.75 -13.66
N GLN A 679 20.50 19.53 -13.02
CA GLN A 679 21.59 18.79 -13.64
C GLN A 679 21.33 17.28 -13.64
N LEU A 680 21.51 16.66 -14.80
CA LEU A 680 21.54 15.21 -14.95
C LEU A 680 22.90 14.69 -14.49
N ASN A 681 22.92 14.03 -13.35
CA ASN A 681 24.08 13.38 -12.76
C ASN A 681 23.66 12.27 -11.80
N ASP A 682 24.59 11.49 -11.29
CA ASP A 682 24.30 10.35 -10.43
C ASP A 682 23.52 10.73 -9.16
N SER A 683 23.65 11.96 -8.65
CA SER A 683 22.90 12.41 -7.47
C SER A 683 21.42 12.66 -7.77
N ALA A 684 21.03 12.79 -9.03
CA ALA A 684 19.63 12.90 -9.46
C ALA A 684 18.93 11.53 -9.58
N LEU A 685 19.70 10.45 -9.60
CA LEU A 685 19.18 9.09 -9.68
C LEU A 685 18.61 8.63 -8.32
N ARG A 686 17.67 7.71 -8.34
CA ARG A 686 17.20 7.04 -7.12
C ARG A 686 18.35 6.23 -6.48
N GLU A 687 18.30 6.05 -5.16
CA GLU A 687 19.39 5.41 -4.36
C GLU A 687 19.78 3.98 -4.80
N ASP A 688 18.86 3.25 -5.43
CA ASP A 688 19.04 1.86 -5.87
C ASP A 688 19.11 1.72 -7.40
N SER A 689 19.35 2.82 -8.11
CA SER A 689 19.44 2.83 -9.56
C SER A 689 20.65 2.05 -10.07
N THR A 690 20.46 1.34 -11.16
CA THR A 690 21.55 0.72 -11.94
C THR A 690 21.97 1.59 -13.13
N ILE A 691 21.27 2.70 -13.33
CA ILE A 691 21.54 3.69 -14.37
C ILE A 691 22.84 4.43 -14.05
N LYS A 692 23.55 4.83 -15.11
CA LYS A 692 24.71 5.68 -15.03
C LYS A 692 24.52 6.92 -15.92
N ILE A 693 24.94 8.07 -15.40
CA ILE A 693 24.98 9.32 -16.17
C ILE A 693 26.43 9.75 -16.28
N GLU A 694 27.00 9.54 -17.45
CA GLU A 694 28.42 9.79 -17.69
C GLU A 694 28.61 10.83 -18.80
N THR A 695 29.66 11.65 -18.70
CA THR A 695 30.04 12.58 -19.79
C THR A 695 30.97 11.85 -20.73
N ILE A 696 30.70 11.90 -22.01
CA ILE A 696 31.55 11.32 -23.03
C ILE A 696 32.90 12.02 -23.04
N GLU A 697 33.99 11.26 -22.91
CA GLU A 697 35.36 11.80 -22.81
C GLU A 697 35.70 12.75 -23.97
N GLY A 698 36.13 13.96 -23.61
CA GLY A 698 36.48 15.00 -24.59
C GLY A 698 35.30 15.77 -25.17
N THR A 699 34.09 15.62 -24.63
CA THR A 699 32.87 16.33 -25.02
C THR A 699 32.12 16.89 -23.80
N GLU A 700 31.09 17.70 -24.04
CA GLU A 700 30.12 18.12 -23.01
C GLU A 700 28.84 17.24 -23.08
N GLU A 701 28.79 16.26 -23.96
CA GLU A 701 27.63 15.40 -24.13
C GLU A 701 27.58 14.33 -23.05
N LYS A 702 26.41 14.18 -22.44
CA LYS A 702 26.15 13.17 -21.41
C LYS A 702 25.40 11.97 -22.00
N THR A 703 25.70 10.78 -21.47
CA THR A 703 24.93 9.56 -21.73
C THR A 703 24.17 9.12 -20.51
N PHE A 704 23.00 8.51 -20.73
CA PHE A 704 22.15 7.88 -19.74
C PHE A 704 22.04 6.41 -20.12
N SER A 705 22.78 5.55 -19.43
CA SER A 705 22.96 4.13 -19.77
C SER A 705 22.49 3.20 -18.64
N GLY A 706 22.20 1.94 -18.98
CA GLY A 706 21.72 0.93 -18.04
C GLY A 706 20.22 0.67 -18.12
N LEU A 707 19.51 1.29 -19.08
CA LEU A 707 18.13 0.92 -19.40
C LEU A 707 18.11 -0.43 -20.12
N LYS A 708 17.03 -1.19 -19.85
CA LYS A 708 16.77 -2.45 -20.53
C LYS A 708 16.04 -2.23 -21.87
N GLU A 709 16.07 -3.21 -22.74
CA GLU A 709 15.19 -3.24 -23.92
C GLU A 709 13.72 -3.06 -23.49
N ASN A 710 12.92 -2.40 -24.30
CA ASN A 710 11.51 -2.07 -24.04
C ASN A 710 11.26 -1.14 -22.84
N SER A 711 12.27 -0.44 -22.33
CA SER A 711 12.05 0.61 -21.32
C SER A 711 11.23 1.75 -21.92
N SER A 712 10.41 2.40 -21.07
CA SER A 712 9.55 3.52 -21.42
C SER A 712 10.04 4.84 -20.83
N VAL A 713 9.41 5.95 -21.21
CA VAL A 713 9.64 7.26 -20.57
C VAL A 713 9.28 7.20 -19.08
N GLU A 714 8.29 6.39 -18.68
CA GLU A 714 7.93 6.21 -17.27
C GLU A 714 9.08 5.58 -16.47
N ASP A 715 9.78 4.61 -17.07
CA ASP A 715 10.94 3.98 -16.41
C ASP A 715 12.03 5.00 -16.15
N ILE A 716 12.30 5.91 -17.10
CA ILE A 716 13.25 7.01 -16.91
C ILE A 716 12.79 7.97 -15.81
N LYS A 717 11.51 8.35 -15.78
CA LYS A 717 10.96 9.21 -14.72
C LYS A 717 11.08 8.56 -13.33
N ASN A 718 10.95 7.25 -13.25
CA ASN A 718 11.15 6.51 -12.01
C ASN A 718 12.61 6.47 -11.54
N GLU A 719 13.56 6.54 -12.48
CA GLU A 719 15.00 6.63 -12.17
C GLU A 719 15.42 8.04 -11.72
N LEU A 720 14.70 9.10 -12.14
CA LEU A 720 14.99 10.51 -11.89
C LEU A 720 13.85 11.20 -11.08
N PRO A 721 13.55 10.76 -9.86
CA PRO A 721 12.35 11.17 -9.12
C PRO A 721 12.32 12.63 -8.68
N GLY A 722 13.43 13.35 -8.82
CA GLY A 722 13.55 14.77 -8.43
C GLY A 722 13.66 15.74 -9.61
N LEU A 723 13.51 15.26 -10.85
CA LEU A 723 13.63 16.08 -12.05
C LEU A 723 12.32 16.09 -12.86
N GLU A 724 11.96 17.26 -13.35
CA GLU A 724 11.02 17.38 -14.46
C GLU A 724 11.78 17.07 -15.75
N ILE A 725 11.35 16.03 -16.48
CA ILE A 725 12.03 15.60 -17.69
C ILE A 725 11.07 15.44 -18.86
N ALA A 726 11.58 15.73 -20.06
CA ALA A 726 11.01 15.30 -21.33
C ALA A 726 12.00 14.38 -22.06
N VAL A 727 11.49 13.43 -22.82
CA VAL A 727 12.31 12.58 -23.68
C VAL A 727 11.95 12.88 -25.13
N ILE A 728 12.97 13.17 -25.92
CA ILE A 728 12.85 13.54 -27.33
C ILE A 728 13.45 12.41 -28.17
N ASP A 729 12.75 11.96 -29.22
CA ASP A 729 13.27 10.96 -30.14
C ASP A 729 14.33 11.54 -31.09
N SER A 730 14.89 10.71 -31.96
CA SER A 730 15.90 11.12 -32.95
C SER A 730 15.33 12.07 -34.01
N GLU A 731 14.03 12.14 -34.19
CA GLU A 731 13.33 13.01 -35.14
C GLU A 731 12.93 14.36 -34.52
N GLY A 732 13.06 14.51 -33.19
CA GLY A 732 12.73 15.73 -32.46
C GLY A 732 11.33 15.75 -31.87
N ASN A 733 10.60 14.63 -31.89
CA ASN A 733 9.27 14.55 -31.29
C ASN A 733 9.39 14.22 -29.80
N THR A 734 8.51 14.82 -28.99
CA THR A 734 8.42 14.47 -27.56
C THR A 734 7.68 13.15 -27.41
N LEU A 735 8.31 12.20 -26.72
CA LEU A 735 7.74 10.90 -26.42
C LEU A 735 6.75 10.99 -25.27
N LYS A 736 5.66 10.23 -25.37
CA LYS A 736 4.67 10.07 -24.29
C LYS A 736 5.21 9.13 -23.21
N VAL A 737 4.54 9.14 -22.05
CA VAL A 737 4.99 8.42 -20.83
C VAL A 737 5.21 6.92 -21.05
N TYR A 738 4.39 6.26 -21.87
CA TYR A 738 4.49 4.83 -22.16
C TYR A 738 5.18 4.52 -23.48
N ASP A 739 5.64 5.53 -24.21
CA ASP A 739 6.38 5.29 -25.42
C ASP A 739 7.73 4.64 -25.09
N LYS A 740 8.15 3.70 -25.93
CA LYS A 740 9.44 3.07 -25.79
C LYS A 740 10.54 4.07 -26.08
N VAL A 741 11.62 3.94 -25.34
CA VAL A 741 12.80 4.75 -25.55
C VAL A 741 13.92 3.90 -26.14
N GLY A 742 14.59 4.44 -27.14
CA GLY A 742 15.71 3.78 -27.80
C GLY A 742 16.99 4.60 -27.71
N THR A 743 18.07 3.96 -28.12
CA THR A 743 19.37 4.60 -28.23
C THR A 743 19.31 5.82 -29.14
N GLY A 744 19.93 6.94 -28.72
CA GLY A 744 19.91 8.20 -29.44
C GLY A 744 18.77 9.14 -29.05
N CYS A 745 17.73 8.67 -28.38
CA CYS A 745 16.75 9.58 -27.72
C CYS A 745 17.47 10.52 -26.75
N THR A 746 16.90 11.69 -26.50
CA THR A 746 17.50 12.71 -25.64
C THR A 746 16.60 12.94 -24.43
N ILE A 747 17.11 12.74 -23.22
CA ILE A 747 16.50 13.23 -22.01
C ILE A 747 16.80 14.73 -21.91
N GLN A 748 15.77 15.52 -21.68
CA GLN A 748 15.89 16.93 -21.35
C GLN A 748 15.43 17.11 -19.90
N SER A 749 16.28 17.63 -19.05
CA SER A 749 15.87 18.10 -17.73
C SER A 749 15.36 19.52 -17.85
N ILE A 750 14.18 19.76 -17.31
CA ILE A 750 13.46 21.02 -17.42
C ILE A 750 13.39 21.68 -16.05
N GLN A 751 13.70 22.96 -15.98
CA GLN A 751 13.54 23.75 -14.79
C GLN A 751 12.93 25.11 -15.15
N ASN A 752 11.81 25.44 -14.53
CA ASN A 752 11.07 26.66 -14.83
C ASN A 752 10.72 26.81 -16.33
N GLY A 753 10.30 25.70 -16.98
CA GLY A 753 9.95 25.65 -18.40
C GLY A 753 11.13 25.81 -19.37
N LYS A 754 12.37 25.69 -18.89
CA LYS A 754 13.58 25.76 -19.72
C LYS A 754 14.39 24.49 -19.59
N VAL A 755 14.90 23.99 -20.69
CA VAL A 755 15.87 22.90 -20.68
C VAL A 755 17.16 23.41 -20.04
N VAL A 756 17.59 22.76 -18.97
CA VAL A 756 18.79 23.13 -18.19
C VAL A 756 19.92 22.12 -18.38
N ASP A 757 19.59 20.88 -18.76
CA ASP A 757 20.59 19.84 -19.04
C ASP A 757 20.01 18.76 -19.96
N THR A 758 20.89 18.03 -20.64
CA THR A 758 20.50 16.96 -21.57
C THR A 758 21.43 15.77 -21.47
N ALA A 759 20.90 14.56 -21.72
CA ALA A 759 21.67 13.35 -21.85
C ALA A 759 21.12 12.49 -22.99
N LYS A 760 22.00 11.81 -23.71
CA LYS A 760 21.64 10.82 -24.74
C LYS A 760 21.36 9.47 -24.11
N ILE A 761 20.27 8.84 -24.46
CA ILE A 761 19.94 7.48 -24.01
C ILE A 761 20.79 6.47 -24.73
N VAL A 762 21.28 5.49 -23.96
CA VAL A 762 21.99 4.31 -24.43
C VAL A 762 21.29 3.07 -23.90
N VAL A 763 20.71 2.29 -24.79
CA VAL A 763 20.18 0.96 -24.51
C VAL A 763 21.16 -0.05 -25.12
N LYS A 764 21.85 -0.82 -24.29
CA LYS A 764 22.85 -1.79 -24.78
C LYS A 764 22.21 -2.81 -25.71
N GLY A 765 22.74 -2.94 -26.90
CA GLY A 765 22.23 -3.83 -27.93
C GLY A 765 21.23 -3.20 -28.90
N ASP A 766 20.63 -2.07 -28.59
CA ASP A 766 19.73 -1.31 -29.45
C ASP A 766 20.57 -0.30 -30.29
N ILE A 767 20.92 -0.66 -31.49
CA ILE A 767 21.81 0.13 -32.36
C ILE A 767 21.04 0.92 -33.40
N ASP A 768 19.84 0.50 -33.74
CA ASP A 768 18.96 1.24 -34.65
C ASP A 768 18.07 2.29 -33.97
N GLY A 769 18.04 2.27 -32.61
CA GLY A 769 17.35 3.25 -31.80
C GLY A 769 15.86 2.98 -31.59
N THR A 770 15.39 1.76 -31.89
CA THR A 770 13.97 1.38 -31.74
C THR A 770 13.55 1.03 -30.32
N GLY A 771 14.51 0.87 -29.41
CA GLY A 771 14.30 0.43 -28.02
C GLY A 771 14.08 -1.07 -27.88
N THR A 772 14.29 -1.83 -28.95
CA THR A 772 14.26 -3.31 -28.97
C THR A 772 15.58 -3.86 -29.49
N ILE A 773 15.88 -5.11 -29.19
CA ILE A 773 17.09 -5.78 -29.70
C ILE A 773 16.66 -6.83 -30.69
N ASP A 774 16.97 -6.60 -31.98
CA ASP A 774 16.57 -7.51 -33.04
C ASP A 774 17.62 -7.69 -34.16
N VAL A 775 17.22 -8.30 -35.27
CA VAL A 775 18.13 -8.59 -36.37
C VAL A 775 18.63 -7.33 -37.09
N LEU A 776 17.97 -6.20 -36.96
CA LEU A 776 18.38 -4.93 -37.57
C LEU A 776 19.57 -4.34 -36.82
N ASP A 777 19.63 -4.53 -35.51
CA ASP A 777 20.78 -4.14 -34.67
C ASP A 777 22.02 -4.95 -35.04
N MET A 778 21.84 -6.26 -35.22
CA MET A 778 22.92 -7.15 -35.71
C MET A 778 23.40 -6.71 -37.09
N GLU A 779 22.49 -6.32 -37.99
CA GLU A 779 22.83 -5.79 -39.31
C GLU A 779 23.60 -4.47 -39.21
N ALA A 780 23.21 -3.59 -38.27
CA ALA A 780 23.91 -2.33 -38.03
C ALA A 780 25.35 -2.53 -37.56
N ILE A 781 25.61 -3.45 -36.64
CA ILE A 781 26.98 -3.86 -36.27
C ILE A 781 27.74 -4.43 -37.48
N GLN A 782 27.12 -5.32 -38.23
CA GLN A 782 27.76 -5.93 -39.38
C GLN A 782 28.18 -4.87 -40.41
N LYS A 783 27.32 -3.90 -40.72
CA LYS A 783 27.64 -2.78 -41.61
C LYS A 783 28.80 -1.95 -41.06
N SER A 784 28.82 -1.66 -39.77
CA SER A 784 29.89 -0.92 -39.11
C SER A 784 31.24 -1.63 -39.20
N ILE A 785 31.28 -2.94 -38.97
CA ILE A 785 32.50 -3.77 -39.11
C ILE A 785 33.03 -3.78 -40.56
N LEU A 786 32.11 -3.86 -41.52
CA LEU A 786 32.43 -3.89 -42.94
C LEU A 786 32.77 -2.51 -43.54
N GLY A 787 32.57 -1.44 -42.74
CA GLY A 787 32.75 -0.06 -43.20
C GLY A 787 31.72 0.35 -44.24
N ILE A 788 30.51 -0.19 -44.17
CA ILE A 788 29.39 0.10 -45.07
C ILE A 788 28.50 1.16 -44.38
N GLY A 789 28.38 2.34 -44.96
CA GLY A 789 27.64 3.46 -44.42
C GLY A 789 28.45 4.30 -43.40
N ASP A 790 27.75 5.06 -42.57
CA ASP A 790 28.37 5.91 -41.57
C ASP A 790 28.90 5.09 -40.39
N LYS A 791 30.05 5.47 -39.84
CA LYS A 791 30.62 4.82 -38.69
C LYS A 791 29.80 5.14 -37.45
N LEU A 792 29.46 4.12 -36.65
CA LEU A 792 28.75 4.32 -35.38
C LEU A 792 29.57 5.21 -34.45
N SER A 793 28.90 6.18 -33.84
CA SER A 793 29.54 7.19 -32.97
C SER A 793 28.60 7.54 -31.80
N GLY A 794 29.11 8.21 -30.77
CA GLY A 794 28.32 8.65 -29.61
C GLY A 794 27.55 7.51 -28.98
N ALA A 795 26.31 7.75 -28.60
CA ALA A 795 25.42 6.79 -27.97
C ALA A 795 25.28 5.45 -28.71
N TYR A 796 25.24 5.49 -30.04
CA TYR A 796 25.13 4.28 -30.88
C TYR A 796 26.40 3.42 -30.86
N LYS A 797 27.57 4.05 -30.79
CA LYS A 797 28.82 3.30 -30.59
C LYS A 797 28.86 2.64 -29.23
N GLU A 798 28.39 3.38 -28.20
CA GLU A 798 28.31 2.86 -26.83
C GLU A 798 27.30 1.71 -26.73
N ALA A 799 26.14 1.82 -27.37
CA ALA A 799 25.13 0.76 -27.40
C ALA A 799 25.67 -0.53 -28.07
N ALA A 800 26.52 -0.38 -29.11
CA ALA A 800 27.11 -1.47 -29.86
C ALA A 800 28.33 -2.13 -29.18
N SER A 801 28.99 -1.44 -28.22
CA SER A 801 30.17 -1.99 -27.52
C SER A 801 29.70 -2.92 -26.38
N LEU A 802 29.58 -4.21 -26.67
CA LEU A 802 29.03 -5.23 -25.80
C LEU A 802 30.09 -6.20 -25.26
N SER A 803 31.17 -6.42 -25.99
CA SER A 803 32.24 -7.35 -25.64
C SER A 803 33.34 -6.73 -24.76
N GLY A 804 33.24 -5.42 -24.42
CA GLY A 804 34.16 -4.68 -23.56
C GLY A 804 35.43 -4.17 -24.25
N GLY A 805 35.47 -4.18 -25.59
CA GLY A 805 36.57 -3.61 -26.41
C GLY A 805 36.33 -2.14 -26.79
N GLU A 806 37.40 -1.41 -27.20
CA GLU A 806 37.29 -0.04 -27.73
C GLU A 806 36.68 0.02 -29.14
N ASP A 807 36.90 -1.02 -29.94
CA ASP A 807 36.39 -1.15 -31.29
C ASP A 807 35.25 -2.17 -31.37
N ILE A 808 34.28 -1.88 -32.24
CA ILE A 808 33.15 -2.77 -32.50
C ILE A 808 33.67 -3.94 -33.40
N THR A 809 33.41 -5.15 -32.93
CA THR A 809 33.95 -6.38 -33.54
C THR A 809 32.87 -7.43 -33.76
N VAL A 810 33.23 -8.55 -34.37
CA VAL A 810 32.34 -9.70 -34.52
C VAL A 810 31.91 -10.33 -33.16
N LEU A 811 32.64 -10.05 -32.07
CA LEU A 811 32.28 -10.52 -30.76
C LEU A 811 31.03 -9.76 -30.23
N ASP A 812 30.92 -8.48 -30.54
CA ASP A 812 29.74 -7.67 -30.17
C ASP A 812 28.49 -8.17 -30.92
N MET A 813 28.67 -8.51 -32.22
CA MET A 813 27.62 -9.12 -33.02
C MET A 813 27.19 -10.48 -32.46
N GLU A 814 28.12 -11.29 -31.94
CA GLU A 814 27.81 -12.57 -31.30
C GLU A 814 26.97 -12.39 -30.03
N VAL A 815 27.23 -11.34 -29.24
CA VAL A 815 26.43 -11.03 -28.04
C VAL A 815 24.99 -10.74 -28.42
N ILE A 816 24.73 -9.89 -29.43
CA ILE A 816 23.37 -9.63 -29.92
C ILE A 816 22.73 -10.90 -30.47
N GLN A 817 23.46 -11.70 -31.22
CA GLN A 817 22.92 -12.95 -31.74
C GLN A 817 22.46 -13.90 -30.63
N LYS A 818 23.23 -13.99 -29.55
CA LYS A 818 22.85 -14.81 -28.38
C LYS A 818 21.60 -14.25 -27.69
N ASP A 819 21.48 -12.92 -27.59
CA ASP A 819 20.30 -12.30 -27.02
C ASP A 819 19.04 -12.59 -27.83
N ILE A 820 19.08 -12.37 -29.14
CA ILE A 820 17.97 -12.64 -30.07
C ILE A 820 17.53 -14.11 -30.00
N LEU A 821 18.51 -15.04 -29.90
CA LEU A 821 18.23 -16.47 -29.78
C LEU A 821 17.76 -16.89 -28.36
N GLY A 822 17.71 -15.97 -27.40
CA GLY A 822 17.36 -16.26 -26.02
C GLY A 822 18.39 -17.13 -25.28
N ILE A 823 19.63 -17.18 -25.73
CA ILE A 823 20.71 -17.96 -25.11
C ILE A 823 21.32 -17.21 -23.94
N GLU A 824 21.53 -15.91 -24.10
CA GLU A 824 22.09 -15.02 -23.08
C GLU A 824 21.54 -13.63 -23.30
N LYS A 825 20.95 -13.02 -22.25
CA LYS A 825 20.34 -11.69 -22.33
C LYS A 825 21.39 -10.61 -22.08
N ILE A 826 21.32 -9.53 -22.85
CA ILE A 826 22.10 -8.31 -22.63
C ILE A 826 21.51 -7.61 -21.39
N ASN A 827 22.34 -7.38 -20.39
CA ASN A 827 21.98 -6.74 -19.12
C ASN A 827 22.43 -5.28 -19.08
#